data_fd351aab6de669ea396d24fe880dc394
#
_entry.id   fd351aab6de669ea396d24fe880dc394
#
_cell.length_a   1.000
_cell.length_b   1.000
_cell.length_c   1.000
_cell.angle_alpha   90.00
_cell.angle_beta   90.00
_cell.angle_gamma   90.00
#
_symmetry.space_group_name_H-M   'P 1'
#
loop_
_entity.id
_entity.type
_entity.pdbx_description
1 polymer ?
#
loop_
_entity_poly.entity_id
_entity_poly.type
_entity_poly.pdbx_seq_one_letter_code
_entity_poly.pdbx_strand_id
1 'polypeptide(L)'
;MTLTRLAACAALFAMPCLAELAIVDANGRLAAMLYRGQDAQIRTDLVLPSKGWAKTVGLSSAEGMTVTRGDESVYQGRLALDATQKLQFTQRISEIDSRVRITVAYTALAELAAEGLYFRVNIPWREFNSGTAEIGGRTVTLPTELPANVNLLYNASATELRAMSPAGDLWWSATMNAALPVNLQDKSTESPKAFTYWIYLHRGTLPSGTQGSFTIDLAIDGIPDTTSAALSIEPESSRYLFHGFGGNYAFQIESPVTAYTLEHINSRWARTEITLVDWEPENENSSTADTDYGRFIENDKPGSRLRHEFELMRTLKRKGIPFAASVWRLPEWMLADRATKGPNDRQRIIDPAMFDELIESLTAYILYARDFYGVEPDLFSFNEPDLGIRILLTPEEHRDAVRRIGSHFASMGLSTKMLLGDTSHARGTHEYVLPAAEDPEALQYAGAISFHSWNGASPEQYQAWADLAERLGLPLLVAELGTDPSGWQGRAYDSYWYGINELQLYQDILTHARPQGTMYWEFTADYSLVRLQGDEIIPTGRFWLTKQLSNLTPPMSTALASASSHDKVMVTAFRAGDVYTIHIANISAARDAVLTGLPAEIASWRAVLTTEDSGFKELDPLTPADGSLSLQLPARSLLTLTNLPVPQAEPVPPTP
;
A
#
# COMPACT_ATOMS: atom_id res chain seq x y z
N MET A 1 34.01 -37.99 49.95
CA MET A 1 32.80 -37.15 50.19
C MET A 1 32.73 -36.13 49.11
N THR A 2 32.00 -36.45 48.08
CA THR A 2 31.85 -35.64 46.82
C THR A 2 30.46 -34.99 46.82
N LEU A 3 30.43 -33.68 46.93
CA LEU A 3 29.17 -32.90 46.84
C LEU A 3 28.88 -32.58 45.41
N THR A 4 27.85 -33.19 44.88
CA THR A 4 27.25 -32.91 43.58
C THR A 4 26.35 -31.69 43.73
N ARG A 5 26.69 -30.58 43.04
CA ARG A 5 25.80 -29.42 42.91
C ARG A 5 24.84 -29.66 41.73
N LEU A 6 23.56 -29.81 42.02
CA LEU A 6 22.48 -29.69 41.03
C LEU A 6 22.36 -28.22 40.64
N ALA A 7 22.60 -27.92 39.36
CA ALA A 7 22.22 -26.67 38.77
C ALA A 7 20.75 -26.80 38.28
N ALA A 8 19.85 -26.08 38.92
CA ALA A 8 18.48 -25.93 38.45
C ALA A 8 18.46 -24.93 37.28
N CYS A 9 18.30 -25.40 36.06
CA CYS A 9 17.92 -24.57 34.93
C CYS A 9 16.47 -24.11 35.14
N ALA A 10 16.27 -22.86 35.52
CA ALA A 10 14.99 -22.19 35.42
C ALA A 10 14.70 -21.92 33.92
N ALA A 11 13.87 -22.74 33.30
CA ALA A 11 13.28 -22.44 32.01
C ALA A 11 12.33 -21.26 32.21
N LEU A 12 12.76 -20.08 31.80
CA LEU A 12 11.87 -18.98 31.55
C LEU A 12 10.97 -19.39 30.35
N PHE A 13 9.77 -19.86 30.66
CA PHE A 13 8.70 -19.87 29.68
C PHE A 13 8.41 -18.41 29.30
N ALA A 14 8.95 -17.97 28.16
CA ALA A 14 8.40 -16.81 27.49
C ALA A 14 6.93 -17.16 27.21
N MET A 15 6.00 -16.48 27.88
CA MET A 15 4.59 -16.51 27.46
C MET A 15 4.57 -16.08 26.01
N PRO A 16 3.96 -16.88 25.09
CA PRO A 16 3.76 -16.40 23.75
C PRO A 16 2.93 -15.12 23.87
N CYS A 17 3.44 -14.02 23.38
CA CYS A 17 2.65 -12.83 23.13
C CYS A 17 1.50 -13.33 22.25
N LEU A 18 0.25 -13.28 22.72
CA LEU A 18 -0.92 -13.65 21.95
C LEU A 18 -0.89 -12.76 20.71
N ALA A 19 -0.71 -13.35 19.55
CA ALA A 19 -0.71 -12.62 18.30
C ALA A 19 -2.03 -11.88 18.17
N GLU A 20 -1.99 -10.60 17.89
CA GLU A 20 -3.18 -9.76 17.65
C GLU A 20 -4.04 -10.42 16.58
N LEU A 21 -5.32 -10.71 16.90
CA LEU A 21 -6.26 -11.37 15.97
C LEU A 21 -7.02 -10.36 15.11
N ALA A 22 -7.20 -9.14 15.59
CA ALA A 22 -8.02 -8.13 14.95
C ALA A 22 -7.31 -6.79 14.84
N ILE A 23 -7.25 -6.26 13.65
CA ILE A 23 -6.86 -4.87 13.41
C ILE A 23 -8.12 -4.08 13.11
N VAL A 24 -8.32 -3.00 13.87
CA VAL A 24 -9.52 -2.18 13.80
C VAL A 24 -9.13 -0.77 13.41
N ASP A 25 -9.81 -0.21 12.40
CA ASP A 25 -9.57 1.16 11.95
C ASP A 25 -10.05 2.22 12.97
N ALA A 26 -9.78 3.48 12.68
CA ALA A 26 -10.14 4.59 13.54
C ALA A 26 -11.67 4.73 13.76
N ASN A 27 -12.47 4.14 12.89
CA ASN A 27 -13.93 4.20 12.92
C ASN A 27 -14.58 2.94 13.52
N GLY A 28 -13.76 1.96 13.95
CA GLY A 28 -14.24 0.73 14.55
C GLY A 28 -14.56 -0.39 13.55
N ARG A 29 -14.23 -0.25 12.25
CA ARG A 29 -14.36 -1.37 11.33
C ARG A 29 -13.25 -2.37 11.56
N LEU A 30 -13.54 -3.64 11.46
CA LEU A 30 -12.52 -4.68 11.38
C LEU A 30 -11.77 -4.51 10.05
N ALA A 31 -10.58 -3.93 10.12
CA ALA A 31 -9.72 -3.67 8.97
C ALA A 31 -8.93 -4.91 8.55
N ALA A 32 -8.63 -5.81 9.51
CA ALA A 32 -8.09 -7.13 9.25
C ALA A 32 -8.51 -8.10 10.37
N MET A 33 -8.72 -9.36 10.01
CA MET A 33 -8.80 -10.47 10.94
C MET A 33 -7.67 -11.42 10.62
N LEU A 34 -6.75 -11.60 11.58
CA LEU A 34 -5.53 -12.33 11.34
C LEU A 34 -5.72 -13.82 11.61
N TYR A 35 -5.44 -14.62 10.60
CA TYR A 35 -5.30 -16.05 10.72
C TYR A 35 -3.85 -16.45 10.47
N ARG A 36 -3.19 -16.97 11.51
CA ARG A 36 -1.75 -17.32 11.47
C ARG A 36 -0.89 -16.15 10.99
N GLY A 37 -1.26 -14.92 11.43
CA GLY A 37 -0.57 -13.68 11.09
C GLY A 37 -0.73 -13.21 9.65
N GLN A 38 -1.65 -13.77 8.88
CA GLN A 38 -2.09 -13.24 7.59
C GLN A 38 -3.49 -12.66 7.70
N ASP A 39 -3.75 -11.58 6.98
CA ASP A 39 -5.10 -11.04 6.88
C ASP A 39 -6.00 -12.02 6.10
N ALA A 40 -6.97 -12.58 6.81
CA ALA A 40 -7.98 -13.44 6.23
C ALA A 40 -9.04 -12.66 5.41
N GLN A 41 -8.86 -11.34 5.24
CA GLN A 41 -9.72 -10.44 4.49
C GLN A 41 -11.19 -10.42 4.97
N ILE A 42 -11.43 -10.76 6.23
CA ILE A 42 -12.74 -10.62 6.85
C ILE A 42 -12.92 -9.18 7.29
N ARG A 43 -14.01 -8.56 6.87
CA ARG A 43 -14.32 -7.15 7.15
C ARG A 43 -15.70 -7.01 7.76
N THR A 44 -15.86 -6.06 8.68
CA THR A 44 -17.17 -5.77 9.29
C THR A 44 -17.53 -4.31 9.13
N ASP A 45 -18.84 -4.02 9.17
CA ASP A 45 -19.35 -2.66 9.12
C ASP A 45 -20.73 -2.60 9.79
N LEU A 46 -21.06 -1.47 10.43
CA LEU A 46 -22.40 -1.14 10.86
C LEU A 46 -23.01 -0.18 9.82
N VAL A 47 -24.11 -0.60 9.17
CA VAL A 47 -24.61 0.05 7.96
C VAL A 47 -26.06 0.51 8.15
N LEU A 48 -26.30 1.77 7.82
CA LEU A 48 -27.62 2.41 7.87
C LEU A 48 -27.96 2.97 6.48
N PRO A 49 -28.69 2.23 5.62
CA PRO A 49 -29.17 2.75 4.35
C PRO A 49 -30.44 3.58 4.53
N SER A 50 -30.53 4.69 3.82
CA SER A 50 -31.75 5.48 3.72
C SER A 50 -32.84 4.70 2.97
N LYS A 51 -34.08 5.14 3.11
CA LYS A 51 -35.21 4.56 2.38
C LYS A 51 -34.96 4.56 0.87
N GLY A 52 -35.25 3.42 0.23
CA GLY A 52 -34.97 3.21 -1.19
C GLY A 52 -33.49 3.04 -1.52
N TRP A 53 -32.60 2.89 -0.54
CA TRP A 53 -31.15 2.75 -0.73
C TRP A 53 -30.48 3.94 -1.47
N ALA A 54 -31.13 5.13 -1.42
CA ALA A 54 -30.63 6.31 -2.11
C ALA A 54 -29.27 6.80 -1.56
N LYS A 55 -29.04 6.57 -0.26
CA LYS A 55 -27.78 6.84 0.44
C LYS A 55 -27.53 5.71 1.42
N THR A 56 -26.28 5.28 1.52
CA THR A 56 -25.86 4.31 2.53
C THR A 56 -24.75 4.92 3.36
N VAL A 57 -24.91 4.94 4.68
CA VAL A 57 -23.88 5.39 5.63
C VAL A 57 -23.39 4.20 6.45
N GLY A 58 -22.11 4.18 6.75
CA GLY A 58 -21.46 3.15 7.55
C GLY A 58 -20.43 3.75 8.48
N LEU A 59 -19.68 2.90 9.19
CA LEU A 59 -18.67 3.35 10.15
C LEU A 59 -17.62 4.28 9.53
N SER A 60 -17.26 4.08 8.26
CA SER A 60 -16.29 4.95 7.56
C SER A 60 -16.75 6.41 7.43
N SER A 61 -18.07 6.66 7.48
CA SER A 61 -18.67 7.99 7.40
C SER A 61 -19.25 8.47 8.75
N ALA A 62 -18.89 7.79 9.85
CA ALA A 62 -19.39 8.13 11.17
C ALA A 62 -18.87 9.50 11.66
N GLU A 63 -19.76 10.27 12.30
CA GLU A 63 -19.47 11.60 12.83
C GLU A 63 -19.16 11.57 14.33
N GLY A 64 -18.27 12.47 14.78
CA GLY A 64 -17.98 12.67 16.20
C GLY A 64 -17.39 11.43 16.87
N MET A 65 -16.51 10.75 16.16
CA MET A 65 -15.86 9.55 16.66
C MET A 65 -14.98 9.83 17.87
N THR A 66 -15.12 8.99 18.89
CA THR A 66 -14.20 8.88 20.02
C THR A 66 -13.76 7.43 20.16
N VAL A 67 -12.47 7.23 20.50
CA VAL A 67 -11.88 5.91 20.64
C VAL A 67 -11.17 5.82 21.99
N THR A 68 -11.47 4.79 22.76
CA THR A 68 -10.71 4.41 23.96
C THR A 68 -10.10 3.03 23.72
N ARG A 69 -8.79 2.91 23.85
CA ARG A 69 -8.06 1.66 23.63
C ARG A 69 -7.62 1.06 24.96
N GLY A 70 -7.71 -0.26 25.09
CA GLY A 70 -7.33 -1.06 26.25
C GLY A 70 -7.54 -2.53 25.88
N ASP A 71 -7.71 -3.41 26.86
CA ASP A 71 -8.05 -4.83 26.64
C ASP A 71 -9.36 -4.98 25.82
N GLU A 72 -10.22 -3.99 25.92
CA GLU A 72 -11.37 -3.78 25.05
C GLU A 72 -11.26 -2.39 24.40
N SER A 73 -11.32 -2.33 23.08
CA SER A 73 -11.38 -1.07 22.35
C SER A 73 -12.82 -0.61 22.21
N VAL A 74 -13.11 0.64 22.61
CA VAL A 74 -14.45 1.23 22.58
C VAL A 74 -14.51 2.37 21.59
N TYR A 75 -15.41 2.25 20.61
CA TYR A 75 -15.66 3.22 19.55
C TYR A 75 -17.05 3.81 19.74
N GLN A 76 -17.16 5.12 19.80
CA GLN A 76 -18.45 5.82 19.91
C GLN A 76 -18.57 6.85 18.80
N GLY A 77 -19.77 6.98 18.24
CA GLY A 77 -20.01 7.93 17.15
C GLY A 77 -21.46 7.95 16.72
N ARG A 78 -21.70 8.58 15.59
CA ARG A 78 -23.05 8.71 15.01
C ARG A 78 -23.02 8.38 13.52
N LEU A 79 -23.98 7.58 13.06
CA LEU A 79 -24.29 7.43 11.64
C LEU A 79 -25.37 8.47 11.29
N ALA A 80 -25.12 9.33 10.30
CA ALA A 80 -25.99 10.42 9.92
C ALA A 80 -26.53 10.25 8.49
N LEU A 81 -27.83 10.04 8.33
CA LEU A 81 -28.48 10.10 7.04
C LEU A 81 -28.54 11.55 6.53
N ASP A 82 -28.79 12.50 7.44
CA ASP A 82 -28.76 13.95 7.23
C ASP A 82 -28.41 14.68 8.54
N ALA A 83 -28.60 15.99 8.60
CA ALA A 83 -28.29 16.81 9.77
C ALA A 83 -29.13 16.44 11.03
N THR A 84 -30.34 15.92 10.85
CA THR A 84 -31.33 15.62 11.90
C THR A 84 -31.47 14.13 12.17
N GLN A 85 -31.40 13.29 11.16
CA GLN A 85 -31.60 11.85 11.25
C GLN A 85 -30.29 11.14 11.59
N LYS A 86 -30.04 10.94 12.89
CA LYS A 86 -28.79 10.37 13.42
C LYS A 86 -29.05 9.17 14.33
N LEU A 87 -28.23 8.15 14.14
CA LEU A 87 -28.11 6.98 15.01
C LEU A 87 -26.83 7.11 15.82
N GLN A 88 -26.94 7.16 17.15
CA GLN A 88 -25.78 7.04 18.03
C GLN A 88 -25.43 5.56 18.21
N PHE A 89 -24.15 5.25 18.20
CA PHE A 89 -23.68 3.89 18.49
C PHE A 89 -22.48 3.90 19.44
N THR A 90 -22.34 2.77 20.15
CA THR A 90 -21.13 2.39 20.87
C THR A 90 -20.78 0.98 20.42
N GLN A 91 -19.61 0.83 19.84
CA GLN A 91 -19.08 -0.48 19.45
C GLN A 91 -17.87 -0.82 20.32
N ARG A 92 -17.87 -2.04 20.86
CA ARG A 92 -16.79 -2.59 21.68
C ARG A 92 -16.19 -3.76 20.95
N ILE A 93 -14.86 -3.83 20.91
CA ILE A 93 -14.14 -4.90 20.27
C ILE A 93 -13.09 -5.42 21.24
N SER A 94 -13.08 -6.73 21.43
CA SER A 94 -12.14 -7.44 22.28
C SER A 94 -11.77 -8.79 21.65
N GLU A 95 -10.64 -9.32 22.04
CA GLU A 95 -10.19 -10.66 21.68
C GLU A 95 -10.42 -11.60 22.85
N ILE A 96 -11.18 -12.67 22.65
CA ILE A 96 -11.52 -13.65 23.68
C ILE A 96 -11.41 -15.06 23.10
N ASP A 97 -10.58 -15.90 23.71
CA ASP A 97 -10.46 -17.32 23.34
C ASP A 97 -10.24 -17.56 21.84
N SER A 98 -9.29 -16.84 21.23
CA SER A 98 -9.00 -16.87 19.79
C SER A 98 -10.19 -16.45 18.90
N ARG A 99 -11.06 -15.60 19.40
CA ARG A 99 -12.19 -15.00 18.69
C ARG A 99 -12.15 -13.50 18.80
N VAL A 100 -12.69 -12.83 17.81
CA VAL A 100 -12.94 -11.38 17.84
C VAL A 100 -14.37 -11.15 18.26
N ARG A 101 -14.60 -10.63 19.46
CA ARG A 101 -15.92 -10.23 19.95
C ARG A 101 -16.21 -8.81 19.58
N ILE A 102 -17.35 -8.57 18.93
CA ILE A 102 -17.85 -7.23 18.60
C ILE A 102 -19.21 -7.08 19.24
N THR A 103 -19.36 -6.06 20.10
CA THR A 103 -20.66 -5.69 20.71
C THR A 103 -21.04 -4.31 20.24
N VAL A 104 -22.22 -4.16 19.65
CA VAL A 104 -22.80 -2.90 19.20
C VAL A 104 -24.01 -2.56 20.02
N ALA A 105 -24.02 -1.41 20.67
CA ALA A 105 -25.21 -0.80 21.25
C ALA A 105 -25.59 0.45 20.42
N TYR A 106 -26.87 0.67 20.16
CA TYR A 106 -27.32 1.80 19.34
C TYR A 106 -28.59 2.45 19.88
N THR A 107 -28.76 3.72 19.53
CA THR A 107 -29.95 4.53 19.85
C THR A 107 -30.27 5.46 18.68
N ALA A 108 -31.50 5.43 18.18
CA ALA A 108 -32.00 6.40 17.21
C ALA A 108 -32.32 7.73 17.92
N LEU A 109 -31.56 8.79 17.57
CA LEU A 109 -31.75 10.12 18.21
C LEU A 109 -32.97 10.86 17.66
N ALA A 110 -33.45 10.47 16.49
CA ALA A 110 -34.67 10.95 15.84
C ALA A 110 -35.31 9.77 15.11
N GLU A 111 -36.48 9.98 14.51
CA GLU A 111 -36.98 8.99 13.53
C GLU A 111 -36.05 8.93 12.32
N LEU A 112 -35.62 7.73 11.93
CA LEU A 112 -34.73 7.49 10.81
C LEU A 112 -35.51 6.84 9.66
N ALA A 113 -35.66 7.55 8.55
CA ALA A 113 -36.26 7.02 7.32
C ALA A 113 -35.25 6.08 6.62
N ALA A 114 -35.09 4.91 7.17
CA ALA A 114 -34.13 3.89 6.74
C ALA A 114 -34.81 2.63 6.20
N GLU A 115 -34.09 1.84 5.40
CA GLU A 115 -34.46 0.45 5.06
C GLU A 115 -34.20 -0.51 6.21
N GLY A 116 -33.38 -0.10 7.17
CA GLY A 116 -33.05 -0.84 8.36
C GLY A 116 -31.70 -0.44 8.92
N LEU A 117 -31.28 -1.16 9.98
CA LEU A 117 -29.93 -1.13 10.53
C LEU A 117 -29.33 -2.52 10.38
N TYR A 118 -28.13 -2.61 9.85
CA TYR A 118 -27.48 -3.86 9.54
C TYR A 118 -26.08 -3.93 10.14
N PHE A 119 -25.70 -5.12 10.61
CA PHE A 119 -24.31 -5.46 10.79
C PHE A 119 -23.87 -6.32 9.59
N ARG A 120 -22.84 -5.87 8.89
CA ARG A 120 -22.35 -6.50 7.69
C ARG A 120 -21.03 -7.21 7.96
N VAL A 121 -20.93 -8.46 7.49
CA VAL A 121 -19.66 -9.21 7.48
C VAL A 121 -19.35 -9.62 6.05
N ASN A 122 -18.20 -9.25 5.56
CA ASN A 122 -17.67 -9.67 4.28
C ASN A 122 -16.62 -10.75 4.51
N ILE A 123 -16.72 -11.86 3.79
CA ILE A 123 -15.67 -12.87 3.68
C ILE A 123 -15.11 -12.88 2.25
N PRO A 124 -13.81 -13.17 2.04
CA PRO A 124 -13.20 -13.04 0.72
C PRO A 124 -13.77 -14.07 -0.27
N TRP A 125 -14.13 -13.59 -1.44
CA TRP A 125 -14.67 -14.43 -2.50
C TRP A 125 -13.64 -15.46 -2.99
N ARG A 126 -12.38 -15.07 -3.09
CA ARG A 126 -11.30 -15.91 -3.62
C ARG A 126 -11.14 -17.22 -2.88
N GLU A 127 -11.18 -17.19 -1.56
CA GLU A 127 -10.94 -18.32 -0.67
C GLU A 127 -12.17 -19.21 -0.50
N PHE A 128 -13.38 -18.64 -0.63
CA PHE A 128 -14.62 -19.34 -0.34
C PHE A 128 -15.49 -19.66 -1.56
N ASN A 129 -15.19 -19.15 -2.76
CA ASN A 129 -15.95 -19.52 -3.96
C ASN A 129 -15.86 -21.04 -4.22
N SER A 130 -16.90 -21.66 -4.72
CA SER A 130 -17.08 -23.12 -4.82
C SER A 130 -17.11 -23.88 -3.49
N GLY A 131 -16.94 -23.19 -2.37
CA GLY A 131 -17.09 -23.76 -1.04
C GLY A 131 -18.54 -23.78 -0.58
N THR A 132 -18.74 -23.82 0.73
CA THR A 132 -20.09 -23.90 1.34
C THR A 132 -20.29 -22.83 2.40
N ALA A 133 -21.53 -22.40 2.59
CA ALA A 133 -21.98 -21.62 3.73
C ALA A 133 -23.09 -22.34 4.49
N GLU A 134 -23.08 -22.22 5.82
CA GLU A 134 -24.13 -22.77 6.68
C GLU A 134 -24.81 -21.61 7.42
N ILE A 135 -26.14 -21.53 7.30
CA ILE A 135 -26.99 -20.50 7.91
C ILE A 135 -28.26 -21.18 8.44
N GLY A 136 -28.52 -21.07 9.75
CA GLY A 136 -29.71 -21.65 10.36
C GLY A 136 -29.84 -23.17 10.16
N GLY A 137 -28.72 -23.88 10.18
CA GLY A 137 -28.66 -25.34 10.03
C GLY A 137 -28.81 -25.84 8.59
N ARG A 138 -28.78 -24.94 7.59
CA ARG A 138 -28.83 -25.31 6.17
C ARG A 138 -27.52 -24.93 5.48
N THR A 139 -26.96 -25.88 4.74
CA THR A 139 -25.79 -25.71 3.90
C THR A 139 -26.18 -25.21 2.51
N VAL A 140 -25.46 -24.19 2.02
CA VAL A 140 -25.61 -23.57 0.71
C VAL A 140 -24.24 -23.59 0.01
N THR A 141 -24.21 -23.92 -1.27
CA THR A 141 -22.99 -23.82 -2.09
C THR A 141 -22.72 -22.36 -2.45
N LEU A 142 -21.48 -21.93 -2.28
CA LEU A 142 -21.02 -20.62 -2.70
C LEU A 142 -20.60 -20.70 -4.18
N PRO A 143 -21.26 -19.96 -5.11
CA PRO A 143 -21.02 -20.14 -6.54
C PRO A 143 -19.71 -19.46 -6.99
N THR A 144 -19.16 -19.95 -8.11
CA THR A 144 -18.09 -19.26 -8.86
C THR A 144 -18.64 -18.19 -9.80
N GLU A 145 -19.87 -18.38 -10.27
CA GLU A 145 -20.55 -17.45 -11.16
C GLU A 145 -22.02 -17.35 -10.77
N LEU A 146 -22.57 -16.14 -10.83
CA LEU A 146 -24.00 -15.90 -10.62
C LEU A 146 -24.72 -15.68 -11.94
N PRO A 147 -25.98 -16.13 -12.04
CA PRO A 147 -26.87 -15.65 -13.10
C PRO A 147 -26.99 -14.11 -13.06
N ALA A 148 -27.11 -13.48 -14.22
CA ALA A 148 -27.29 -12.05 -14.31
C ALA A 148 -28.46 -11.57 -13.41
N ASN A 149 -28.23 -10.51 -12.65
CA ASN A 149 -29.19 -9.87 -11.73
C ASN A 149 -29.60 -10.69 -10.49
N VAL A 150 -28.89 -11.75 -10.14
CA VAL A 150 -29.10 -12.52 -8.90
C VAL A 150 -27.89 -12.36 -8.00
N ASN A 151 -28.06 -11.71 -6.83
CA ASN A 151 -27.00 -11.60 -5.83
C ASN A 151 -27.35 -12.25 -4.49
N LEU A 152 -28.65 -12.48 -4.21
CA LEU A 152 -29.09 -13.14 -3.00
C LEU A 152 -28.94 -14.65 -3.14
N LEU A 153 -28.06 -15.25 -2.35
CA LEU A 153 -27.83 -16.71 -2.33
C LEU A 153 -28.78 -17.40 -1.39
N TYR A 154 -28.97 -16.87 -0.19
CA TYR A 154 -29.81 -17.48 0.83
C TYR A 154 -30.22 -16.49 1.92
N ASN A 155 -31.34 -16.75 2.59
CA ASN A 155 -31.75 -16.00 3.77
C ASN A 155 -32.40 -16.93 4.81
N ALA A 156 -32.10 -16.71 6.08
CA ALA A 156 -32.71 -17.39 7.21
C ALA A 156 -32.47 -16.61 8.51
N SER A 157 -33.21 -16.99 9.57
CA SER A 157 -32.85 -16.57 10.93
C SER A 157 -31.82 -17.54 11.49
N ALA A 158 -30.72 -17.00 12.07
CA ALA A 158 -29.63 -17.81 12.60
C ALA A 158 -29.01 -17.20 13.84
N THR A 159 -28.44 -18.04 14.71
CA THR A 159 -27.49 -17.68 15.76
C THR A 159 -26.06 -18.00 15.39
N GLU A 160 -25.88 -18.86 14.41
CA GLU A 160 -24.57 -19.31 13.94
C GLU A 160 -24.49 -19.21 12.42
N LEU A 161 -23.32 -18.78 11.96
CA LEU A 161 -22.95 -18.69 10.56
C LEU A 161 -21.62 -19.40 10.38
N ARG A 162 -21.46 -20.10 9.28
CA ARG A 162 -20.20 -20.74 8.89
C ARG A 162 -19.96 -20.57 7.40
N ALA A 163 -18.69 -20.53 6.99
CA ALA A 163 -18.29 -20.76 5.61
C ALA A 163 -17.06 -21.65 5.60
N MET A 164 -16.94 -22.48 4.58
CA MET A 164 -15.83 -23.42 4.39
C MET A 164 -15.31 -23.29 2.97
N SER A 165 -14.01 -23.25 2.81
CA SER A 165 -13.32 -23.29 1.52
C SER A 165 -13.65 -24.58 0.74
N PRO A 166 -13.48 -24.62 -0.60
CA PRO A 166 -13.72 -25.82 -1.39
C PRO A 166 -12.92 -27.04 -0.95
N ALA A 167 -11.68 -26.82 -0.51
CA ALA A 167 -10.80 -27.88 -0.03
C ALA A 167 -11.10 -28.32 1.41
N GLY A 168 -11.94 -27.57 2.15
CA GLY A 168 -12.22 -27.82 3.55
C GLY A 168 -11.06 -27.50 4.49
N ASP A 169 -10.07 -26.79 4.02
CA ASP A 169 -8.83 -26.44 4.73
C ASP A 169 -8.88 -25.07 5.41
N LEU A 170 -9.85 -24.23 5.09
CA LEU A 170 -10.11 -22.94 5.71
C LEU A 170 -11.59 -22.82 6.06
N TRP A 171 -11.92 -22.39 7.27
CA TRP A 171 -13.29 -22.09 7.66
C TRP A 171 -13.39 -20.86 8.52
N TRP A 172 -14.46 -20.11 8.28
CA TRP A 172 -14.88 -18.97 9.07
C TRP A 172 -16.18 -19.30 9.81
N SER A 173 -16.34 -18.77 11.01
CA SER A 173 -17.57 -18.91 11.78
C SER A 173 -17.91 -17.63 12.54
N ALA A 174 -19.20 -17.44 12.79
CA ALA A 174 -19.70 -16.39 13.66
C ALA A 174 -20.81 -16.93 14.56
N THR A 175 -20.80 -16.52 15.83
CA THR A 175 -21.85 -16.85 16.80
C THR A 175 -22.45 -15.54 17.32
N MET A 176 -23.77 -15.42 17.25
CA MET A 176 -24.53 -14.25 17.68
C MET A 176 -25.27 -14.51 18.97
N ASN A 177 -25.45 -13.48 19.80
CA ASN A 177 -26.16 -13.58 21.08
C ASN A 177 -27.67 -13.82 20.95
N ALA A 178 -28.23 -13.70 19.74
CA ALA A 178 -29.63 -13.95 19.43
C ALA A 178 -29.81 -14.42 17.99
N ALA A 179 -30.88 -15.15 17.71
CA ALA A 179 -31.27 -15.49 16.35
C ALA A 179 -31.75 -14.24 15.60
N LEU A 180 -31.02 -13.83 14.59
CA LEU A 180 -31.34 -12.65 13.77
C LEU A 180 -31.55 -13.08 12.30
N PRO A 181 -32.38 -12.35 11.54
CA PRO A 181 -32.46 -12.57 10.10
C PRO A 181 -31.14 -12.21 9.43
N VAL A 182 -30.69 -13.07 8.54
CA VAL A 182 -29.43 -12.92 7.79
C VAL A 182 -29.70 -13.13 6.31
N ASN A 183 -29.19 -12.25 5.47
CA ASN A 183 -29.11 -12.46 4.03
C ASN A 183 -27.64 -12.70 3.65
N LEU A 184 -27.38 -13.78 2.92
CA LEU A 184 -26.10 -14.04 2.26
C LEU A 184 -26.18 -13.61 0.80
N GLN A 185 -25.27 -12.74 0.40
CA GLN A 185 -25.17 -12.20 -0.96
C GLN A 185 -23.81 -12.49 -1.57
N ASP A 186 -23.79 -12.74 -2.87
CA ASP A 186 -22.58 -12.71 -3.68
C ASP A 186 -22.33 -11.30 -4.18
N LYS A 187 -21.13 -10.80 -3.90
CA LYS A 187 -20.62 -9.49 -4.32
C LYS A 187 -19.36 -9.64 -5.20
N SER A 188 -19.31 -10.69 -6.00
CA SER A 188 -18.19 -10.98 -6.90
C SER A 188 -18.02 -9.96 -8.03
N THR A 189 -19.04 -9.14 -8.30
CA THR A 189 -18.99 -8.04 -9.27
C THR A 189 -18.50 -6.73 -8.67
N GLU A 190 -18.34 -6.65 -7.35
CA GLU A 190 -17.83 -5.48 -6.64
C GLU A 190 -16.31 -5.61 -6.40
N SER A 191 -15.67 -4.54 -5.98
CA SER A 191 -14.26 -4.54 -5.59
C SER A 191 -14.12 -4.01 -4.15
N PRO A 192 -13.50 -4.77 -3.23
CA PRO A 192 -13.03 -6.16 -3.39
C PRO A 192 -14.18 -7.17 -3.51
N LYS A 193 -13.94 -8.27 -4.24
CA LYS A 193 -14.93 -9.36 -4.38
C LYS A 193 -15.14 -10.06 -3.03
N ALA A 194 -16.40 -10.25 -2.63
CA ALA A 194 -16.75 -10.86 -1.34
C ALA A 194 -18.06 -11.65 -1.40
N PHE A 195 -18.22 -12.56 -0.45
CA PHE A 195 -19.53 -12.98 0.01
C PHE A 195 -19.92 -12.16 1.22
N THR A 196 -21.12 -11.59 1.23
CA THR A 196 -21.57 -10.64 2.24
C THR A 196 -22.73 -11.17 3.04
N TYR A 197 -22.56 -11.23 4.36
CA TYR A 197 -23.63 -11.52 5.31
C TYR A 197 -24.21 -10.19 5.81
N TRP A 198 -25.50 -9.96 5.53
CA TRP A 198 -26.27 -8.84 6.06
C TRP A 198 -27.10 -9.32 7.24
N ILE A 199 -26.72 -8.97 8.45
CA ILE A 199 -27.39 -9.32 9.69
C ILE A 199 -28.30 -8.16 10.07
N TYR A 200 -29.60 -8.41 10.15
CA TYR A 200 -30.61 -7.38 10.39
C TYR A 200 -30.72 -7.09 11.90
N LEU A 201 -30.22 -5.95 12.35
CA LEU A 201 -30.41 -5.46 13.72
C LEU A 201 -31.76 -4.77 13.88
N HIS A 202 -32.26 -4.12 12.83
CA HIS A 202 -33.60 -3.55 12.73
C HIS A 202 -34.07 -3.54 11.27
N ARG A 203 -35.37 -3.70 11.04
CA ARG A 203 -35.97 -3.63 9.70
C ARG A 203 -36.84 -2.40 9.55
N GLY A 204 -36.68 -1.68 8.43
CA GLY A 204 -37.47 -0.50 8.08
C GLY A 204 -37.08 0.73 8.91
N THR A 205 -38.00 1.69 8.94
CA THR A 205 -37.83 2.95 9.67
C THR A 205 -37.61 2.71 11.17
N LEU A 206 -36.62 3.39 11.76
CA LEU A 206 -36.35 3.34 13.18
C LEU A 206 -37.06 4.53 13.86
N PRO A 207 -38.07 4.32 14.68
CA PRO A 207 -38.66 5.39 15.49
C PRO A 207 -37.64 6.07 16.41
N SER A 208 -37.86 7.34 16.72
CA SER A 208 -37.04 8.06 17.71
C SER A 208 -37.01 7.31 19.05
N GLY A 209 -35.81 7.21 19.66
CA GLY A 209 -35.59 6.46 20.89
C GLY A 209 -35.49 4.94 20.74
N THR A 210 -35.58 4.39 19.53
CA THR A 210 -35.33 2.96 19.30
C THR A 210 -33.92 2.61 19.76
N GLN A 211 -33.80 1.62 20.63
CA GLN A 211 -32.54 1.12 21.18
C GLN A 211 -32.39 -0.37 20.92
N GLY A 212 -31.12 -0.81 20.81
CA GLY A 212 -30.79 -2.22 20.69
C GLY A 212 -29.35 -2.50 21.04
N SER A 213 -29.09 -3.79 21.25
CA SER A 213 -27.73 -4.32 21.46
C SER A 213 -27.56 -5.64 20.71
N PHE A 214 -26.40 -5.83 20.14
CA PHE A 214 -26.01 -6.98 19.34
C PHE A 214 -24.59 -7.38 19.70
N THR A 215 -24.33 -8.69 19.83
CA THR A 215 -22.99 -9.24 20.02
C THR A 215 -22.75 -10.35 19.04
N ILE A 216 -21.57 -10.34 18.42
CA ILE A 216 -21.09 -11.38 17.51
C ILE A 216 -19.66 -11.74 17.87
N ASP A 217 -19.39 -13.03 17.93
CA ASP A 217 -18.06 -13.61 18.08
C ASP A 217 -17.63 -14.20 16.71
N LEU A 218 -16.57 -13.64 16.14
CA LEU A 218 -16.00 -14.08 14.87
C LEU A 218 -14.79 -14.98 15.12
N ALA A 219 -14.69 -16.08 14.38
CA ALA A 219 -13.54 -16.97 14.40
C ALA A 219 -13.16 -17.36 12.98
N ILE A 220 -11.86 -17.58 12.78
CA ILE A 220 -11.31 -18.17 11.56
C ILE A 220 -10.27 -19.22 11.96
N ASP A 221 -10.27 -20.35 11.29
CA ASP A 221 -9.32 -21.43 11.52
C ASP A 221 -9.13 -22.24 10.23
N GLY A 222 -8.17 -23.17 10.23
CA GLY A 222 -7.87 -23.97 9.05
C GLY A 222 -6.68 -24.90 9.24
N ILE A 223 -6.45 -25.71 8.22
CA ILE A 223 -5.29 -26.59 8.11
C ILE A 223 -4.21 -25.83 7.34
N PRO A 224 -3.00 -25.62 7.92
CA PRO A 224 -1.94 -24.93 7.20
C PRO A 224 -1.48 -25.76 6.01
N ASP A 225 -1.41 -25.12 4.85
CA ASP A 225 -0.70 -25.70 3.71
C ASP A 225 0.81 -25.61 3.95
N THR A 226 1.45 -26.75 4.13
CA THR A 226 2.91 -26.90 4.31
C THR A 226 3.54 -27.64 3.12
N THR A 227 2.85 -27.74 2.00
CA THR A 227 3.36 -28.37 0.78
C THR A 227 4.67 -27.73 0.37
N SER A 228 5.67 -28.55 0.03
CA SER A 228 7.01 -28.09 -0.38
C SER A 228 6.96 -27.28 -1.69
N ALA A 229 7.83 -26.28 -1.81
CA ALA A 229 7.97 -25.47 -3.00
C ALA A 229 9.21 -25.88 -3.83
N ALA A 230 9.04 -26.06 -5.14
CA ALA A 230 10.13 -26.12 -6.08
C ALA A 230 10.36 -24.72 -6.67
N LEU A 231 11.56 -24.19 -6.51
CA LEU A 231 11.97 -22.86 -6.96
C LEU A 231 13.06 -23.00 -8.02
N SER A 232 13.04 -22.15 -9.03
CA SER A 232 14.09 -22.11 -10.04
C SER A 232 14.46 -20.71 -10.44
N ILE A 233 15.72 -20.52 -10.82
CA ILE A 233 16.20 -19.33 -11.53
C ILE A 233 16.88 -19.76 -12.82
N GLU A 234 16.88 -18.86 -13.81
CA GLU A 234 17.57 -19.06 -15.09
C GLU A 234 18.62 -17.96 -15.26
N PRO A 235 19.89 -18.18 -14.87
CA PRO A 235 20.94 -17.16 -14.85
C PRO A 235 21.20 -16.50 -16.21
N GLU A 236 20.96 -17.23 -17.31
CA GLU A 236 21.17 -16.76 -18.69
C GLU A 236 19.91 -16.11 -19.31
N SER A 237 18.76 -16.21 -18.64
CA SER A 237 17.49 -15.68 -19.15
C SER A 237 17.20 -14.29 -18.56
N SER A 238 17.69 -13.25 -19.25
CA SER A 238 17.47 -11.84 -18.89
C SER A 238 16.05 -11.41 -19.24
N ARG A 239 15.38 -10.72 -18.33
CA ARG A 239 14.01 -10.22 -18.53
C ARG A 239 13.97 -8.71 -18.78
N TYR A 240 14.50 -7.91 -17.85
CA TYR A 240 14.50 -6.46 -17.93
C TYR A 240 15.61 -5.86 -17.04
N LEU A 241 15.98 -4.61 -17.30
CA LEU A 241 16.89 -3.85 -16.45
C LEU A 241 16.12 -3.31 -15.24
N PHE A 242 16.63 -3.53 -14.04
CA PHE A 242 16.09 -2.99 -12.79
C PHE A 242 17.11 -2.05 -12.15
N HIS A 243 16.78 -0.77 -12.07
CA HIS A 243 17.65 0.25 -11.46
C HIS A 243 17.79 0.04 -9.96
N GLY A 244 16.68 -0.37 -9.31
CA GLY A 244 16.61 -0.64 -7.90
C GLY A 244 15.35 -0.11 -7.24
N PHE A 245 15.26 -0.32 -5.94
CA PHE A 245 14.19 0.16 -5.09
C PHE A 245 14.46 1.60 -4.65
N GLY A 246 13.38 2.35 -4.39
CA GLY A 246 13.45 3.73 -3.92
C GLY A 246 12.24 4.07 -3.06
N GLY A 247 12.05 5.36 -2.79
CA GLY A 247 10.94 5.82 -1.96
C GLY A 247 10.50 7.24 -2.22
N ASN A 248 9.28 7.53 -1.78
CA ASN A 248 8.71 8.86 -1.77
C ASN A 248 9.19 9.65 -0.54
N TYR A 249 9.39 10.92 -0.74
CA TYR A 249 9.73 11.92 0.27
C TYR A 249 8.81 13.13 0.07
N ALA A 250 7.51 12.95 0.31
CA ALA A 250 6.50 13.96 -0.01
C ALA A 250 6.05 14.75 1.21
N PHE A 251 5.64 14.08 2.29
CA PHE A 251 5.11 14.73 3.47
C PHE A 251 6.03 14.56 4.67
N GLN A 252 6.02 15.52 5.62
CA GLN A 252 6.82 15.49 6.85
C GLN A 252 8.33 15.23 6.61
N ILE A 253 8.86 15.80 5.54
CA ILE A 253 10.25 15.59 5.09
C ILE A 253 11.29 16.12 6.10
N GLU A 254 10.91 17.06 6.96
CA GLU A 254 11.73 17.62 8.05
C GLU A 254 11.90 16.66 9.24
N SER A 255 11.14 15.57 9.26
CA SER A 255 11.20 14.56 10.31
C SER A 255 12.55 13.85 10.35
N PRO A 256 13.06 13.48 11.55
CA PRO A 256 14.26 12.66 11.67
C PRO A 256 14.16 11.30 10.96
N VAL A 257 12.96 10.82 10.68
CA VAL A 257 12.71 9.59 9.90
C VAL A 257 13.28 9.70 8.49
N THR A 258 13.17 10.87 7.86
CA THR A 258 13.71 11.11 6.50
C THR A 258 15.22 10.92 6.46
N ALA A 259 15.94 11.50 7.43
CA ALA A 259 17.39 11.31 7.54
C ALA A 259 17.74 9.84 7.81
N TYR A 260 17.00 9.18 8.69
CA TYR A 260 17.19 7.78 9.04
C TYR A 260 17.01 6.85 7.82
N THR A 261 15.96 7.02 7.05
CA THR A 261 15.73 6.20 5.84
C THR A 261 16.77 6.46 4.76
N LEU A 262 17.18 7.72 4.55
CA LEU A 262 18.27 8.09 3.63
C LEU A 262 19.64 7.50 4.03
N GLU A 263 19.84 7.21 5.30
CA GLU A 263 21.08 6.59 5.81
C GLU A 263 21.05 5.07 5.70
N HIS A 264 19.89 4.46 6.00
CA HIS A 264 19.81 3.00 6.21
C HIS A 264 19.23 2.21 5.03
N ILE A 265 18.59 2.87 4.07
CA ILE A 265 18.00 2.25 2.88
C ILE A 265 18.73 2.75 1.62
N ASN A 266 19.23 1.82 0.81
CA ASN A 266 19.91 2.12 -0.45
C ASN A 266 18.89 2.49 -1.54
N SER A 267 18.32 3.70 -1.45
CA SER A 267 17.40 4.20 -2.47
C SER A 267 18.09 4.40 -3.81
N ARG A 268 17.43 4.00 -4.90
CA ARG A 268 17.90 4.15 -6.28
C ARG A 268 17.00 5.03 -7.13
N TRP A 269 15.84 5.37 -6.62
CA TRP A 269 14.91 6.37 -7.11
C TRP A 269 14.27 7.10 -5.93
N ALA A 270 13.93 8.35 -6.15
CA ALA A 270 13.14 9.13 -5.19
C ALA A 270 12.02 9.88 -5.90
N ARG A 271 11.00 10.26 -5.15
CA ARG A 271 9.97 11.19 -5.61
C ARG A 271 9.71 12.22 -4.51
N THR A 272 9.66 13.48 -4.89
CA THR A 272 9.44 14.62 -3.99
C THR A 272 8.25 15.44 -4.44
N GLU A 273 7.78 16.34 -3.58
CA GLU A 273 6.73 17.30 -3.95
C GLU A 273 7.36 18.61 -4.49
N ILE A 274 6.66 19.28 -5.39
CA ILE A 274 6.83 20.70 -5.72
C ILE A 274 5.66 21.45 -5.10
N THR A 275 5.93 22.25 -4.07
CA THR A 275 4.89 22.95 -3.32
C THR A 275 4.67 24.36 -3.90
N LEU A 276 3.97 24.45 -5.04
CA LEU A 276 3.66 25.75 -5.66
C LEU A 276 2.81 26.66 -4.77
N VAL A 277 2.00 26.07 -3.87
CA VAL A 277 1.22 26.85 -2.88
C VAL A 277 2.10 27.68 -1.95
N ASP A 278 3.28 27.17 -1.61
CA ASP A 278 4.25 27.90 -0.77
C ASP A 278 5.23 28.72 -1.61
N TRP A 279 5.46 28.30 -2.87
CA TRP A 279 6.34 28.97 -3.81
C TRP A 279 5.73 30.28 -4.31
N GLU A 280 4.51 30.23 -4.83
CA GLU A 280 3.79 31.37 -5.41
C GLU A 280 2.33 31.39 -4.92
N PRO A 281 2.10 31.80 -3.66
CA PRO A 281 0.76 31.77 -3.05
C PRO A 281 -0.21 32.76 -3.72
N GLU A 282 0.28 33.82 -4.34
CA GLU A 282 -0.47 34.87 -5.02
C GLU A 282 0.16 35.12 -6.40
N ASN A 283 -0.65 35.39 -7.42
CA ASN A 283 -0.17 35.77 -8.73
C ASN A 283 0.46 37.17 -8.68
N GLU A 284 1.74 37.30 -9.02
CA GLU A 284 2.50 38.54 -8.90
C GLU A 284 2.46 39.40 -10.15
N ASN A 285 2.12 38.82 -11.32
CA ASN A 285 2.09 39.53 -12.57
C ASN A 285 1.02 38.95 -13.54
N SER A 286 0.95 39.49 -14.73
CA SER A 286 0.07 39.02 -15.83
C SER A 286 0.86 38.65 -17.09
N SER A 287 2.17 38.47 -16.97
CA SER A 287 3.06 38.18 -18.09
C SER A 287 3.69 36.81 -17.93
N THR A 288 3.36 35.90 -18.84
CA THR A 288 3.91 34.54 -18.90
C THR A 288 5.37 34.47 -19.40
N ALA A 289 5.98 35.61 -19.74
CA ALA A 289 7.34 35.68 -20.23
C ALA A 289 8.40 35.91 -19.13
N ASP A 290 7.97 36.20 -17.91
CA ASP A 290 8.84 36.58 -16.81
C ASP A 290 9.03 35.40 -15.85
N THR A 291 10.10 34.64 -16.07
CA THR A 291 10.55 33.56 -15.17
C THR A 291 11.47 34.09 -14.07
N ASP A 292 11.32 35.38 -13.68
CA ASP A 292 12.14 35.97 -12.62
C ASP A 292 11.73 35.41 -11.24
N TYR A 293 12.48 34.42 -10.78
CA TYR A 293 12.33 33.88 -9.42
C TYR A 293 12.81 34.84 -8.31
N GLY A 294 13.31 36.03 -8.63
CA GLY A 294 13.81 37.00 -7.63
C GLY A 294 12.77 37.38 -6.58
N ARG A 295 11.49 37.35 -6.93
CA ARG A 295 10.35 37.63 -6.01
C ARG A 295 10.08 36.52 -5.02
N PHE A 296 10.39 35.26 -5.38
CA PHE A 296 10.07 34.09 -4.57
C PHE A 296 11.18 33.72 -3.58
N ILE A 297 12.36 34.30 -3.68
CA ILE A 297 13.48 34.07 -2.76
C ILE A 297 13.07 34.28 -1.29
N GLU A 298 12.18 35.25 -1.02
CA GLU A 298 11.69 35.53 0.32
C GLU A 298 10.82 34.37 0.90
N ASN A 299 10.31 33.47 0.08
CA ASN A 299 9.52 32.31 0.52
C ASN A 299 10.42 31.14 0.94
N ASP A 300 11.66 31.10 0.45
CA ASP A 300 12.68 30.12 0.87
C ASP A 300 13.36 30.56 2.20
N LYS A 301 12.60 30.48 3.29
CA LYS A 301 13.06 30.86 4.64
C LYS A 301 13.67 29.67 5.38
N PRO A 302 14.63 29.89 6.27
CA PRO A 302 15.09 28.85 7.19
C PRO A 302 13.91 28.21 7.93
N GLY A 303 13.80 26.88 7.85
CA GLY A 303 12.72 26.12 8.47
C GLY A 303 11.38 26.12 7.69
N SER A 304 11.30 26.80 6.54
CA SER A 304 10.15 26.68 5.65
C SER A 304 10.12 25.31 4.97
N ARG A 305 8.93 24.89 4.53
CA ARG A 305 8.76 23.68 3.74
C ARG A 305 9.59 23.73 2.45
N LEU A 306 9.57 24.84 1.74
CA LEU A 306 10.40 25.04 0.53
C LEU A 306 11.88 24.81 0.80
N ARG A 307 12.43 25.37 1.91
CA ARG A 307 13.81 25.13 2.28
C ARG A 307 14.09 23.65 2.49
N HIS A 308 13.22 22.93 3.17
CA HIS A 308 13.38 21.50 3.39
C HIS A 308 13.31 20.71 2.07
N GLU A 309 12.43 21.09 1.14
CA GLU A 309 12.32 20.45 -0.18
C GLU A 309 13.60 20.64 -1.00
N PHE A 310 14.11 21.86 -1.12
CA PHE A 310 15.35 22.13 -1.86
C PHE A 310 16.57 21.45 -1.23
N GLU A 311 16.68 21.45 0.11
CA GLU A 311 17.75 20.75 0.82
C GLU A 311 17.69 19.24 0.65
N LEU A 312 16.48 18.68 0.61
CA LEU A 312 16.25 17.27 0.33
C LEU A 312 16.69 16.93 -1.11
N MET A 313 16.23 17.68 -2.12
CA MET A 313 16.62 17.50 -3.52
C MET A 313 18.14 17.58 -3.69
N ARG A 314 18.79 18.55 -3.03
CA ARG A 314 20.26 18.68 -2.99
C ARG A 314 20.91 17.44 -2.36
N THR A 315 20.31 16.88 -1.32
CA THR A 315 20.80 15.67 -0.65
C THR A 315 20.67 14.44 -1.55
N LEU A 316 19.54 14.28 -2.25
CA LEU A 316 19.34 13.22 -3.23
C LEU A 316 20.38 13.29 -4.34
N LYS A 317 20.60 14.48 -4.90
CA LYS A 317 21.62 14.71 -5.94
C LYS A 317 23.01 14.34 -5.47
N ARG A 318 23.42 14.77 -4.26
CA ARG A 318 24.74 14.42 -3.67
C ARG A 318 24.92 12.92 -3.45
N LYS A 319 23.83 12.22 -3.15
CA LYS A 319 23.83 10.74 -3.02
C LYS A 319 23.77 10.03 -4.37
N GLY A 320 23.63 10.75 -5.48
CA GLY A 320 23.48 10.18 -6.83
C GLY A 320 22.13 9.44 -7.03
N ILE A 321 21.11 9.86 -6.30
CA ILE A 321 19.76 9.30 -6.41
C ILE A 321 18.96 10.14 -7.40
N PRO A 322 18.58 9.61 -8.58
CA PRO A 322 17.69 10.29 -9.50
C PRO A 322 16.30 10.43 -8.88
N PHE A 323 15.59 11.51 -9.24
CA PHE A 323 14.28 11.73 -8.64
C PHE A 323 13.27 12.38 -9.57
N ALA A 324 12.00 12.04 -9.36
CA ALA A 324 10.85 12.75 -9.89
C ALA A 324 10.40 13.82 -8.89
N ALA A 325 9.97 14.97 -9.40
CA ALA A 325 9.30 15.98 -8.61
C ALA A 325 7.87 16.15 -9.11
N SER A 326 6.88 16.01 -8.22
CA SER A 326 5.46 15.99 -8.59
C SER A 326 4.69 17.11 -7.92
N VAL A 327 3.69 17.64 -8.59
CA VAL A 327 2.76 18.62 -8.04
C VAL A 327 1.52 17.91 -7.53
N TRP A 328 1.21 18.05 -6.23
CA TRP A 328 -0.07 17.61 -5.63
C TRP A 328 -1.11 18.72 -5.63
N ARG A 329 -0.69 19.96 -5.31
CA ARG A 329 -1.59 21.11 -5.12
C ARG A 329 -1.11 22.30 -5.90
N LEU A 330 -2.08 23.06 -6.40
CA LEU A 330 -1.87 24.37 -7.00
C LEU A 330 -2.46 25.47 -6.12
N PRO A 331 -1.89 26.68 -6.17
CA PRO A 331 -2.51 27.87 -5.58
C PRO A 331 -3.94 28.06 -6.10
N GLU A 332 -4.84 28.58 -5.27
CA GLU A 332 -6.24 28.77 -5.60
C GLU A 332 -6.44 29.64 -6.87
N TRP A 333 -5.58 30.60 -7.11
CA TRP A 333 -5.65 31.50 -8.26
C TRP A 333 -5.38 30.79 -9.61
N MET A 334 -4.69 29.63 -9.59
CA MET A 334 -4.46 28.81 -10.79
C MET A 334 -5.65 27.90 -11.12
N LEU A 335 -6.66 27.83 -10.26
CA LEU A 335 -7.75 26.84 -10.38
C LEU A 335 -9.03 27.48 -10.90
N ALA A 336 -9.73 26.81 -11.80
CA ALA A 336 -11.03 27.25 -12.29
C ALA A 336 -12.04 27.29 -11.13
N ASP A 337 -12.78 28.41 -11.01
CA ASP A 337 -13.92 28.51 -10.10
C ASP A 337 -15.05 27.64 -10.63
N ARG A 338 -15.01 26.35 -10.28
CA ARG A 338 -16.09 25.42 -10.54
C ARG A 338 -16.83 25.18 -9.24
N ALA A 339 -18.13 25.42 -9.25
CA ALA A 339 -19.05 25.29 -8.11
C ALA A 339 -19.07 23.88 -7.47
N THR A 340 -18.26 22.96 -7.90
CA THR A 340 -18.10 21.60 -7.43
C THR A 340 -16.66 21.34 -7.00
N LYS A 341 -16.26 21.92 -5.87
CA LYS A 341 -15.18 21.31 -5.08
C LYS A 341 -15.66 19.92 -4.69
N GLY A 342 -14.99 18.88 -5.19
CA GLY A 342 -15.22 17.53 -4.70
C GLY A 342 -14.97 17.47 -3.19
N PRO A 343 -15.49 16.47 -2.47
CA PRO A 343 -15.23 16.32 -1.05
C PRO A 343 -13.70 16.28 -0.81
N ASN A 344 -13.27 16.99 0.24
CA ASN A 344 -11.84 17.07 0.62
C ASN A 344 -10.92 17.74 -0.41
N ASP A 345 -11.41 18.74 -1.15
CA ASP A 345 -10.61 19.51 -2.12
C ASP A 345 -10.03 18.64 -3.26
N ARG A 346 -10.77 17.64 -3.70
CA ARG A 346 -10.42 16.74 -4.81
C ARG A 346 -10.99 17.25 -6.13
N GLN A 347 -10.45 16.72 -7.24
CA GLN A 347 -10.90 16.97 -8.62
C GLN A 347 -10.88 18.46 -8.99
N ARG A 348 -9.81 19.14 -8.54
CA ARG A 348 -9.58 20.54 -8.88
C ARG A 348 -9.11 20.63 -10.33
N ILE A 349 -9.58 21.61 -11.04
CA ILE A 349 -9.31 21.79 -12.46
C ILE A 349 -8.51 23.06 -12.66
N ILE A 350 -7.44 22.97 -13.45
CA ILE A 350 -6.61 24.11 -13.81
C ILE A 350 -7.45 25.06 -14.67
N ASP A 351 -7.42 26.36 -14.34
CA ASP A 351 -8.02 27.37 -15.21
C ASP A 351 -7.21 27.43 -16.51
N PRO A 352 -7.84 27.16 -17.67
CA PRO A 352 -7.13 27.24 -18.95
C PRO A 352 -6.43 28.59 -19.20
N ALA A 353 -6.96 29.69 -18.64
CA ALA A 353 -6.36 31.02 -18.75
C ALA A 353 -5.09 31.16 -17.89
N MET A 354 -4.92 30.32 -16.87
CA MET A 354 -3.77 30.33 -15.95
C MET A 354 -2.72 29.26 -16.30
N PHE A 355 -2.90 28.53 -17.40
CA PHE A 355 -1.98 27.43 -17.70
C PHE A 355 -0.56 27.92 -18.08
N ASP A 356 -0.43 29.08 -18.70
CA ASP A 356 0.86 29.68 -19.03
C ASP A 356 1.56 30.18 -17.75
N GLU A 357 0.81 30.76 -16.80
CA GLU A 357 1.31 31.14 -15.48
C GLU A 357 1.79 29.91 -14.69
N LEU A 358 1.06 28.80 -14.77
CA LEU A 358 1.50 27.53 -14.18
C LEU A 358 2.86 27.08 -14.75
N ILE A 359 3.04 27.17 -16.09
CA ILE A 359 4.32 26.83 -16.74
C ILE A 359 5.43 27.75 -16.24
N GLU A 360 5.16 29.04 -16.12
CA GLU A 360 6.10 30.02 -15.58
C GLU A 360 6.51 29.66 -14.15
N SER A 361 5.55 29.48 -13.26
CA SER A 361 5.78 29.13 -11.84
C SER A 361 6.62 27.86 -11.68
N LEU A 362 6.28 26.80 -12.41
CA LEU A 362 7.05 25.55 -12.44
C LEU A 362 8.48 25.77 -12.93
N THR A 363 8.63 26.53 -13.99
CA THR A 363 9.95 26.83 -14.57
C THR A 363 10.80 27.65 -13.61
N ALA A 364 10.21 28.70 -13.01
CA ALA A 364 10.88 29.52 -12.01
C ALA A 364 11.34 28.69 -10.80
N TYR A 365 10.51 27.78 -10.30
CA TYR A 365 10.85 26.86 -9.21
C TYR A 365 12.07 25.99 -9.56
N ILE A 366 12.05 25.34 -10.73
CA ILE A 366 13.14 24.44 -11.15
C ILE A 366 14.42 25.22 -11.44
N LEU A 367 14.33 26.39 -12.08
CA LEU A 367 15.48 27.27 -12.31
C LEU A 367 16.11 27.73 -10.98
N TYR A 368 15.28 28.09 -10.00
CA TYR A 368 15.76 28.44 -8.66
C TYR A 368 16.47 27.28 -7.98
N ALA A 369 15.87 26.07 -8.01
CA ALA A 369 16.51 24.86 -7.49
C ALA A 369 17.87 24.58 -8.16
N ARG A 370 17.96 24.76 -9.48
CA ARG A 370 19.19 24.60 -10.24
C ARG A 370 20.25 25.65 -9.85
N ASP A 371 19.88 26.91 -9.83
CA ASP A 371 20.84 28.01 -9.72
C ASP A 371 21.32 28.24 -8.26
N PHE A 372 20.45 27.97 -7.25
CA PHE A 372 20.78 28.19 -5.83
C PHE A 372 21.16 26.90 -5.09
N TYR A 373 20.59 25.75 -5.48
CA TYR A 373 20.85 24.48 -4.81
C TYR A 373 21.68 23.51 -5.67
N GLY A 374 21.94 23.83 -6.93
CA GLY A 374 22.70 23.00 -7.85
C GLY A 374 21.99 21.71 -8.20
N VAL A 375 20.65 21.71 -8.17
CA VAL A 375 19.83 20.51 -8.38
C VAL A 375 18.70 20.77 -9.37
N GLU A 376 18.46 19.79 -10.22
CA GLU A 376 17.36 19.77 -11.18
C GLU A 376 16.69 18.38 -11.11
N PRO A 377 15.36 18.29 -11.03
CA PRO A 377 14.64 16.99 -11.09
C PRO A 377 14.92 16.27 -12.41
N ASP A 378 15.07 14.96 -12.38
CA ASP A 378 15.18 14.16 -13.60
C ASP A 378 13.82 14.08 -14.32
N LEU A 379 12.74 13.99 -13.54
CA LEU A 379 11.37 13.86 -14.05
C LEU A 379 10.41 14.83 -13.34
N PHE A 380 9.37 15.24 -14.07
CA PHE A 380 8.27 16.06 -13.55
C PHE A 380 6.91 15.42 -13.86
N SER A 381 5.95 15.48 -12.92
CA SER A 381 4.58 15.02 -13.08
C SER A 381 3.55 15.80 -12.26
N PHE A 382 2.28 15.54 -12.53
CA PHE A 382 1.16 15.81 -11.61
C PHE A 382 0.80 14.51 -10.88
N ASN A 383 0.54 14.59 -9.57
CA ASN A 383 0.16 13.42 -8.78
C ASN A 383 -1.28 12.98 -9.07
N GLU A 384 -1.44 11.70 -9.45
CA GLU A 384 -2.74 11.04 -9.67
C GLU A 384 -3.74 11.88 -10.47
N PRO A 385 -3.32 12.42 -11.63
CA PRO A 385 -4.16 13.33 -12.38
C PRO A 385 -5.39 12.64 -13.00
N ASP A 386 -5.35 11.33 -13.17
CA ASP A 386 -6.45 10.48 -13.63
C ASP A 386 -7.62 10.40 -12.64
N LEU A 387 -7.33 10.38 -11.34
CA LEU A 387 -8.32 10.31 -10.26
C LEU A 387 -8.68 11.70 -9.71
N GLY A 388 -7.77 12.67 -9.85
CA GLY A 388 -7.93 14.00 -9.28
C GLY A 388 -7.89 13.97 -7.76
N ILE A 389 -6.87 13.36 -7.17
CA ILE A 389 -6.66 13.41 -5.71
C ILE A 389 -6.61 14.86 -5.24
N ARG A 390 -6.04 15.73 -6.06
CA ARG A 390 -6.15 17.19 -5.99
C ARG A 390 -6.45 17.74 -7.38
N ILE A 391 -5.54 17.64 -8.32
CA ILE A 391 -5.64 18.13 -9.69
C ILE A 391 -6.18 17.02 -10.58
N LEU A 392 -7.21 17.32 -11.37
CA LEU A 392 -7.76 16.41 -12.35
C LEU A 392 -7.39 16.89 -13.75
N LEU A 393 -6.83 15.99 -14.56
CA LEU A 393 -6.61 16.17 -15.98
C LEU A 393 -7.26 15.03 -16.76
N THR A 394 -7.95 15.33 -17.84
CA THR A 394 -8.35 14.30 -18.80
C THR A 394 -7.11 13.77 -19.53
N PRO A 395 -7.17 12.60 -20.19
CA PRO A 395 -6.05 12.08 -20.99
C PRO A 395 -5.52 13.07 -22.02
N GLU A 396 -6.40 13.85 -22.66
CA GLU A 396 -6.06 14.89 -23.65
C GLU A 396 -5.41 16.10 -22.97
N GLU A 397 -5.94 16.56 -21.84
CA GLU A 397 -5.33 17.64 -21.05
C GLU A 397 -3.94 17.23 -20.54
N HIS A 398 -3.77 15.96 -20.14
CA HIS A 398 -2.46 15.42 -19.77
C HIS A 398 -1.48 15.46 -20.95
N ARG A 399 -1.88 14.99 -22.14
CA ARG A 399 -1.06 15.11 -23.36
C ARG A 399 -0.64 16.57 -23.61
N ASP A 400 -1.61 17.50 -23.57
CA ASP A 400 -1.34 18.92 -23.84
C ASP A 400 -0.43 19.54 -22.78
N ALA A 401 -0.57 19.14 -21.50
CA ALA A 401 0.32 19.53 -20.42
C ALA A 401 1.76 19.02 -20.67
N VAL A 402 1.92 17.74 -21.03
CA VAL A 402 3.22 17.15 -21.37
C VAL A 402 3.90 17.92 -22.51
N ARG A 403 3.17 18.19 -23.59
CA ARG A 403 3.70 18.92 -24.74
C ARG A 403 4.11 20.34 -24.38
N ARG A 404 3.24 21.12 -23.72
CA ARG A 404 3.46 22.54 -23.42
C ARG A 404 4.55 22.72 -22.36
N ILE A 405 4.48 22.01 -21.24
CA ILE A 405 5.47 22.09 -20.16
C ILE A 405 6.82 21.58 -20.66
N GLY A 406 6.86 20.41 -21.28
CA GLY A 406 8.09 19.80 -21.79
C GLY A 406 8.78 20.66 -22.85
N SER A 407 8.03 21.26 -23.78
CA SER A 407 8.56 22.20 -24.77
C SER A 407 9.15 23.44 -24.11
N HIS A 408 8.46 23.99 -23.09
CA HIS A 408 8.94 25.16 -22.38
C HIS A 408 10.22 24.86 -21.58
N PHE A 409 10.26 23.77 -20.83
CA PHE A 409 11.46 23.33 -20.11
C PHE A 409 12.66 23.19 -21.04
N ALA A 410 12.46 22.56 -22.20
CA ALA A 410 13.51 22.42 -23.21
C ALA A 410 13.98 23.79 -23.75
N SER A 411 13.07 24.74 -23.98
CA SER A 411 13.41 26.09 -24.43
C SER A 411 14.20 26.90 -23.40
N MET A 412 13.99 26.62 -22.11
CA MET A 412 14.72 27.23 -20.98
C MET A 412 16.02 26.51 -20.62
N GLY A 413 16.40 25.49 -21.39
CA GLY A 413 17.63 24.71 -21.18
C GLY A 413 17.59 23.82 -19.96
N LEU A 414 16.38 23.40 -19.52
CA LEU A 414 16.21 22.39 -18.49
C LEU A 414 16.32 20.99 -19.08
N SER A 415 16.92 20.06 -18.35
CA SER A 415 17.05 18.65 -18.72
C SER A 415 15.90 17.80 -18.20
N THR A 416 15.10 18.35 -17.29
CA THR A 416 13.91 17.70 -16.70
C THR A 416 12.97 17.19 -17.78
N LYS A 417 12.65 15.90 -17.75
CA LYS A 417 11.69 15.25 -18.64
C LYS A 417 10.34 15.06 -17.96
N MET A 418 9.32 14.81 -18.77
CA MET A 418 7.97 14.52 -18.26
C MET A 418 7.86 13.06 -17.85
N LEU A 419 7.26 12.78 -16.69
CA LEU A 419 6.82 11.48 -16.27
C LEU A 419 5.37 11.30 -16.69
N LEU A 420 5.11 10.42 -17.66
CA LEU A 420 3.76 10.18 -18.17
C LEU A 420 2.96 9.33 -17.20
N GLY A 421 1.72 9.68 -17.00
CA GLY A 421 0.79 8.95 -16.14
C GLY A 421 0.86 9.43 -14.72
N ASP A 422 1.72 8.85 -13.88
CA ASP A 422 1.70 9.03 -12.43
C ASP A 422 0.29 8.74 -11.87
N THR A 423 -0.34 7.69 -12.47
CA THR A 423 -1.76 7.36 -12.29
C THR A 423 -2.01 6.66 -10.97
N SER A 424 -3.20 6.85 -10.43
CA SER A 424 -3.61 6.39 -9.08
C SER A 424 -3.55 4.87 -8.85
N HIS A 425 -3.50 4.07 -9.90
CA HIS A 425 -3.41 2.61 -9.83
C HIS A 425 -3.07 2.01 -11.20
N ALA A 426 -2.72 0.70 -11.24
CA ALA A 426 -2.39 0.02 -12.51
C ALA A 426 -3.61 -0.56 -13.27
N ARG A 427 -4.82 -0.53 -12.69
CA ARG A 427 -6.01 -1.20 -13.24
C ARG A 427 -6.59 -0.46 -14.45
N GLY A 428 -6.05 -0.74 -15.64
CA GLY A 428 -6.52 -0.17 -16.90
C GLY A 428 -6.06 1.27 -17.18
N THR A 429 -5.35 1.91 -16.24
CA THR A 429 -4.92 3.31 -16.38
C THR A 429 -3.77 3.53 -17.36
N HIS A 430 -3.18 2.47 -17.94
CA HIS A 430 -2.30 2.60 -19.08
C HIS A 430 -2.99 3.27 -20.29
N GLU A 431 -4.34 3.17 -20.40
CA GLU A 431 -5.12 3.85 -21.43
C GLU A 431 -5.10 5.38 -21.26
N TYR A 432 -4.99 5.87 -20.02
CA TYR A 432 -4.87 7.30 -19.72
C TYR A 432 -3.64 7.94 -20.37
N VAL A 433 -2.58 7.17 -20.54
CA VAL A 433 -1.31 7.65 -21.11
C VAL A 433 -1.31 7.66 -22.63
N LEU A 434 -2.20 6.90 -23.28
CA LEU A 434 -2.19 6.69 -24.74
C LEU A 434 -2.24 7.99 -25.56
N PRO A 435 -3.07 9.01 -25.26
CA PRO A 435 -3.06 10.24 -26.06
C PRO A 435 -1.70 10.95 -26.07
N ALA A 436 -0.96 10.94 -24.95
CA ALA A 436 0.39 11.50 -24.89
C ALA A 436 1.44 10.58 -25.57
N ALA A 437 1.27 9.27 -25.44
CA ALA A 437 2.15 8.27 -26.03
C ALA A 437 2.03 8.20 -27.57
N GLU A 438 0.89 8.55 -28.13
CA GLU A 438 0.60 8.53 -29.57
C GLU A 438 0.83 9.89 -30.26
N ASP A 439 1.10 10.95 -29.47
CA ASP A 439 1.46 12.28 -29.98
C ASP A 439 2.98 12.46 -30.01
N PRO A 440 3.64 12.47 -31.17
CA PRO A 440 5.08 12.66 -31.25
C PRO A 440 5.58 14.00 -30.69
N GLU A 441 4.72 15.06 -30.73
CA GLU A 441 5.07 16.38 -30.17
C GLU A 441 5.07 16.37 -28.63
N ALA A 442 4.29 15.49 -28.00
CA ALA A 442 4.32 15.26 -26.56
C ALA A 442 5.40 14.24 -26.17
N LEU A 443 5.45 13.10 -26.88
CA LEU A 443 6.30 11.96 -26.52
C LEU A 443 7.80 12.30 -26.50
N GLN A 444 8.28 13.23 -27.33
CA GLN A 444 9.68 13.66 -27.35
C GLN A 444 10.18 14.24 -26.00
N TYR A 445 9.27 14.72 -25.16
CA TYR A 445 9.58 15.26 -23.84
C TYR A 445 9.44 14.24 -22.71
N ALA A 446 8.90 13.06 -23.00
CA ALA A 446 8.76 11.99 -22.01
C ALA A 446 10.11 11.40 -21.61
N GLY A 447 10.29 11.13 -20.33
CA GLY A 447 11.47 10.46 -19.77
C GLY A 447 11.16 9.08 -19.21
N ALA A 448 9.93 8.86 -18.78
CA ALA A 448 9.43 7.59 -18.25
C ALA A 448 7.90 7.55 -18.28
N ILE A 449 7.32 6.37 -18.06
CA ILE A 449 5.89 6.22 -17.77
C ILE A 449 5.72 5.63 -16.37
N SER A 450 4.58 5.89 -15.71
CA SER A 450 4.38 5.42 -14.34
C SER A 450 2.93 5.22 -13.93
N PHE A 451 2.76 4.35 -12.95
CA PHE A 451 1.52 4.11 -12.22
C PHE A 451 1.80 4.00 -10.72
N HIS A 452 0.75 4.11 -9.90
CA HIS A 452 0.76 3.73 -8.49
C HIS A 452 0.19 2.32 -8.30
N SER A 453 0.56 1.66 -7.21
CA SER A 453 0.19 0.26 -7.01
C SER A 453 -1.00 0.04 -6.08
N TRP A 454 -1.67 1.11 -5.64
CA TRP A 454 -2.74 1.04 -4.66
C TRP A 454 -3.81 -0.01 -4.97
N ASN A 455 -4.09 -0.88 -3.99
CA ASN A 455 -5.01 -2.03 -4.09
C ASN A 455 -4.59 -3.10 -5.13
N GLY A 456 -3.34 -3.06 -5.61
CA GLY A 456 -2.84 -4.02 -6.59
C GLY A 456 -3.56 -4.01 -7.94
N ALA A 457 -3.18 -4.92 -8.82
CA ALA A 457 -3.81 -5.15 -10.13
C ALA A 457 -3.66 -6.63 -10.54
N SER A 458 -4.35 -7.05 -11.59
CA SER A 458 -4.15 -8.40 -12.13
C SER A 458 -2.82 -8.50 -12.92
N PRO A 459 -2.29 -9.72 -13.12
CA PRO A 459 -1.12 -9.93 -13.96
C PRO A 459 -1.24 -9.30 -15.35
N GLU A 460 -2.40 -9.40 -15.99
CA GLU A 460 -2.67 -8.84 -17.32
C GLU A 460 -2.65 -7.31 -17.31
N GLN A 461 -3.15 -6.69 -16.24
CA GLN A 461 -3.14 -5.23 -16.10
C GLN A 461 -1.72 -4.70 -15.88
N TYR A 462 -0.89 -5.39 -15.10
CA TYR A 462 0.53 -5.07 -14.98
C TYR A 462 1.28 -5.29 -16.30
N GLN A 463 0.98 -6.39 -17.02
CA GLN A 463 1.58 -6.67 -18.31
C GLN A 463 1.25 -5.57 -19.34
N ALA A 464 0.04 -5.04 -19.35
CA ALA A 464 -0.34 -3.95 -20.26
C ALA A 464 0.55 -2.69 -20.09
N TRP A 465 0.93 -2.35 -18.86
CA TRP A 465 1.89 -1.29 -18.57
C TRP A 465 3.30 -1.63 -19.06
N ALA A 466 3.74 -2.87 -18.83
CA ALA A 466 5.04 -3.35 -19.29
C ALA A 466 5.15 -3.31 -20.83
N ASP A 467 4.11 -3.76 -21.53
CA ASP A 467 4.06 -3.78 -22.99
C ASP A 467 4.03 -2.36 -23.59
N LEU A 468 3.34 -1.44 -22.91
CA LEU A 468 3.33 -0.03 -23.29
C LEU A 468 4.73 0.59 -23.13
N ALA A 469 5.41 0.35 -22.01
CA ALA A 469 6.78 0.81 -21.75
C ALA A 469 7.75 0.31 -22.82
N GLU A 470 7.69 -0.99 -23.11
CA GLU A 470 8.53 -1.63 -24.14
C GLU A 470 8.27 -1.04 -25.52
N ARG A 471 7.00 -0.86 -25.92
CA ARG A 471 6.62 -0.24 -27.20
C ARG A 471 7.14 1.19 -27.35
N LEU A 472 7.15 1.95 -26.26
CA LEU A 472 7.63 3.33 -26.25
C LEU A 472 9.16 3.45 -26.11
N GLY A 473 9.84 2.39 -25.69
CA GLY A 473 11.25 2.42 -25.33
C GLY A 473 11.55 3.31 -24.13
N LEU A 474 10.56 3.48 -23.23
CA LEU A 474 10.66 4.31 -22.02
C LEU A 474 10.73 3.44 -20.76
N PRO A 475 11.46 3.87 -19.73
CA PRO A 475 11.40 3.24 -18.41
C PRO A 475 9.98 3.24 -17.84
N LEU A 476 9.57 2.11 -17.23
CA LEU A 476 8.39 2.03 -16.40
C LEU A 476 8.79 2.21 -14.93
N LEU A 477 8.16 3.15 -14.24
CA LEU A 477 8.35 3.38 -12.81
C LEU A 477 7.05 3.09 -12.05
N VAL A 478 7.18 2.55 -10.84
CA VAL A 478 6.08 2.53 -9.89
C VAL A 478 6.27 3.72 -8.95
N ALA A 479 5.56 4.81 -9.22
CA ALA A 479 5.82 6.09 -8.57
C ALA A 479 5.32 6.16 -7.12
N GLU A 480 4.31 5.37 -6.77
CA GLU A 480 3.93 5.08 -5.38
C GLU A 480 3.68 3.58 -5.23
N LEU A 481 4.44 2.95 -4.35
CA LEU A 481 4.24 1.54 -4.03
C LEU A 481 3.62 1.41 -2.64
N GLY A 482 2.40 0.91 -2.60
CA GLY A 482 1.64 0.65 -1.38
C GLY A 482 0.42 -0.23 -1.65
N THR A 483 -0.06 -0.94 -0.63
CA THR A 483 -1.19 -1.88 -0.77
C THR A 483 -2.54 -1.24 -0.49
N ASP A 484 -2.63 -0.34 0.50
CA ASP A 484 -3.89 0.23 0.98
C ASP A 484 -3.75 1.74 1.22
N PRO A 485 -4.41 2.58 0.41
CA PRO A 485 -4.37 4.03 0.57
C PRO A 485 -5.04 4.51 1.88
N SER A 486 -5.72 3.62 2.61
CA SER A 486 -6.32 3.90 3.92
C SER A 486 -5.52 3.35 5.10
N GLY A 487 -4.37 2.74 4.86
CA GLY A 487 -3.53 2.10 5.89
C GLY A 487 -3.03 3.04 6.99
N TRP A 488 -3.05 4.36 6.75
CA TRP A 488 -2.76 5.38 7.78
C TRP A 488 -3.81 5.41 8.89
N GLN A 489 -5.05 4.96 8.62
CA GLN A 489 -6.10 4.86 9.62
C GLN A 489 -5.77 3.75 10.62
N GLY A 490 -5.53 4.11 11.88
CA GLY A 490 -5.15 3.16 12.93
C GLY A 490 -3.71 2.63 12.83
N ARG A 491 -2.90 3.18 11.92
CA ARG A 491 -1.49 2.79 11.71
C ARG A 491 -1.32 1.29 11.41
N ALA A 492 -2.22 0.70 10.64
CA ALA A 492 -2.14 -0.71 10.23
C ALA A 492 -0.77 -1.07 9.61
N TYR A 493 -0.11 -0.09 9.01
CA TYR A 493 1.22 -0.22 8.41
C TYR A 493 2.36 -0.45 9.43
N ASP A 494 2.14 -0.29 10.73
CA ASP A 494 3.12 -0.69 11.76
C ASP A 494 3.20 -2.20 11.96
N SER A 495 2.19 -2.95 11.50
CA SER A 495 2.06 -4.39 11.71
C SER A 495 2.89 -5.19 10.71
N TYR A 496 3.47 -6.30 11.15
CA TYR A 496 4.27 -7.17 10.29
C TYR A 496 3.48 -7.76 9.11
N TRP A 497 2.21 -8.15 9.35
CA TRP A 497 1.34 -8.67 8.30
C TRP A 497 1.14 -7.67 7.14
N TYR A 498 1.10 -6.37 7.44
CA TYR A 498 1.00 -5.33 6.42
C TYR A 498 2.25 -5.33 5.53
N GLY A 499 3.43 -5.44 6.15
CA GLY A 499 4.69 -5.58 5.42
C GLY A 499 4.76 -6.85 4.55
N ILE A 500 4.16 -7.96 4.99
CA ILE A 500 4.06 -9.18 4.17
C ILE A 500 3.12 -8.99 2.96
N ASN A 501 2.01 -8.27 3.12
CA ASN A 501 1.15 -7.93 1.99
C ASN A 501 1.86 -7.02 0.98
N GLU A 502 2.64 -6.05 1.45
CA GLU A 502 3.49 -5.23 0.58
C GLU A 502 4.59 -6.06 -0.09
N LEU A 503 5.20 -6.99 0.63
CA LEU A 503 6.18 -7.91 0.04
C LEU A 503 5.57 -8.74 -1.10
N GLN A 504 4.36 -9.25 -0.94
CA GLN A 504 3.63 -9.92 -2.02
C GLN A 504 3.43 -8.99 -3.21
N LEU A 505 2.95 -7.77 -2.96
CA LEU A 505 2.75 -6.75 -4.01
C LEU A 505 4.05 -6.45 -4.78
N TYR A 506 5.20 -6.32 -4.07
CA TYR A 506 6.50 -6.15 -4.71
C TYR A 506 6.81 -7.30 -5.67
N GLN A 507 6.60 -8.55 -5.22
CA GLN A 507 6.88 -9.73 -6.04
C GLN A 507 5.98 -9.79 -7.28
N ASP A 508 4.69 -9.48 -7.14
CA ASP A 508 3.73 -9.44 -8.25
C ASP A 508 4.14 -8.37 -9.28
N ILE A 509 4.51 -7.18 -8.83
CA ILE A 509 4.95 -6.08 -9.69
C ILE A 509 6.25 -6.43 -10.41
N LEU A 510 7.27 -6.92 -9.71
CA LEU A 510 8.54 -7.31 -10.31
C LEU A 510 8.37 -8.44 -11.35
N THR A 511 7.42 -9.33 -11.10
CA THR A 511 7.13 -10.45 -11.98
C THR A 511 6.35 -10.04 -13.22
N HIS A 512 5.34 -9.20 -13.09
CA HIS A 512 4.37 -8.93 -14.15
C HIS A 512 4.52 -7.55 -14.80
N ALA A 513 4.76 -6.48 -14.02
CA ALA A 513 4.95 -5.14 -14.56
C ALA A 513 6.36 -4.89 -15.09
N ARG A 514 7.36 -5.61 -14.61
CA ARG A 514 8.76 -5.48 -15.05
C ARG A 514 9.29 -4.03 -14.99
N PRO A 515 9.11 -3.32 -13.86
CA PRO A 515 9.51 -1.92 -13.76
C PRO A 515 11.03 -1.76 -13.72
N GLN A 516 11.53 -0.62 -14.21
CA GLN A 516 12.93 -0.23 -14.02
C GLN A 516 13.20 0.32 -12.61
N GLY A 517 12.19 0.84 -11.92
CA GLY A 517 12.33 1.31 -10.54
C GLY A 517 11.00 1.38 -9.82
N THR A 518 11.06 1.30 -8.49
CA THR A 518 9.88 1.43 -7.64
C THR A 518 10.15 2.45 -6.54
N MET A 519 9.15 3.24 -6.15
CA MET A 519 9.23 4.24 -5.09
C MET A 519 8.19 3.95 -4.02
N TYR A 520 8.66 3.48 -2.87
CA TYR A 520 7.84 3.08 -1.74
C TYR A 520 7.10 4.27 -1.13
N TRP A 521 5.86 4.10 -0.70
CA TRP A 521 5.08 5.10 0.03
C TRP A 521 5.05 4.80 1.52
N GLU A 522 5.79 5.57 2.43
CA GLU A 522 6.86 6.48 2.04
C GLU A 522 8.02 6.46 3.05
N PHE A 523 9.11 7.15 2.74
CA PHE A 523 10.35 7.15 3.53
C PHE A 523 10.45 8.31 4.51
N THR A 524 9.33 8.92 4.86
CA THR A 524 9.20 10.00 5.84
C THR A 524 8.39 9.55 7.06
N ALA A 525 7.95 10.48 7.90
CA ALA A 525 7.13 10.15 9.07
C ALA A 525 5.66 9.88 8.72
N ASP A 526 5.20 10.23 7.51
CA ASP A 526 3.91 9.81 6.99
C ASP A 526 4.01 8.41 6.39
N TYR A 527 3.07 7.52 6.59
CA TYR A 527 3.16 6.09 6.22
C TYR A 527 4.51 5.44 6.58
N SER A 528 5.09 5.85 7.68
CA SER A 528 6.46 5.56 8.07
C SER A 528 6.79 4.07 8.14
N LEU A 529 8.00 3.71 7.72
CA LEU A 529 8.62 2.38 7.92
C LEU A 529 9.07 2.15 9.36
N VAL A 530 9.08 3.20 10.19
CA VAL A 530 9.55 3.18 11.57
C VAL A 530 8.53 3.82 12.49
N ARG A 531 8.59 3.49 13.77
CA ARG A 531 7.81 4.21 14.79
C ARG A 531 8.71 5.24 15.48
N LEU A 532 8.14 6.39 15.79
CA LEU A 532 8.76 7.38 16.67
C LEU A 532 8.17 7.22 18.07
N GLN A 533 9.01 7.03 19.06
CA GLN A 533 8.63 7.01 20.48
C GLN A 533 9.48 8.05 21.22
N GLY A 534 8.96 9.28 21.35
CA GLY A 534 9.77 10.43 21.70
C GLY A 534 10.83 10.68 20.61
N ASP A 535 12.10 10.69 21.00
CA ASP A 535 13.24 10.86 20.07
C ASP A 535 13.79 9.52 19.55
N GLU A 536 13.25 8.39 20.00
CA GLU A 536 13.69 7.06 19.59
C GLU A 536 13.03 6.62 18.29
N ILE A 537 13.83 6.16 17.33
CA ILE A 537 13.38 5.57 16.08
C ILE A 537 13.41 4.05 16.21
N ILE A 538 12.23 3.42 16.10
CA ILE A 538 12.05 1.97 16.25
C ILE A 538 11.69 1.39 14.87
N PRO A 539 12.59 0.62 14.22
CA PRO A 539 12.30 -0.05 12.96
C PRO A 539 11.15 -1.05 13.10
N THR A 540 10.22 -1.05 12.14
CA THR A 540 9.14 -2.03 12.04
C THR A 540 9.54 -3.21 11.15
N GLY A 541 8.70 -4.23 11.06
CA GLY A 541 8.89 -5.32 10.10
C GLY A 541 8.97 -4.82 8.64
N ARG A 542 8.17 -3.79 8.28
CA ARG A 542 8.22 -3.15 6.95
C ARG A 542 9.60 -2.56 6.65
N PHE A 543 10.21 -1.90 7.63
CA PHE A 543 11.56 -1.36 7.46
C PHE A 543 12.57 -2.46 7.12
N TRP A 544 12.53 -3.57 7.86
CA TRP A 544 13.47 -4.66 7.64
C TRP A 544 13.28 -5.36 6.30
N LEU A 545 12.03 -5.60 5.88
CA LEU A 545 11.70 -6.16 4.57
C LEU A 545 12.17 -5.24 3.44
N THR A 546 11.86 -3.93 3.53
CA THR A 546 12.27 -2.93 2.53
C THR A 546 13.79 -2.78 2.48
N LYS A 547 14.45 -2.73 3.64
CA LYS A 547 15.91 -2.67 3.73
C LYS A 547 16.56 -3.89 3.10
N GLN A 548 16.02 -5.09 3.34
CA GLN A 548 16.57 -6.32 2.78
C GLN A 548 16.47 -6.34 1.26
N LEU A 549 15.34 -5.95 0.69
CA LEU A 549 15.17 -5.81 -0.76
C LEU A 549 16.13 -4.75 -1.33
N SER A 550 16.10 -3.54 -0.77
CA SER A 550 16.85 -2.40 -1.32
C SER A 550 18.37 -2.55 -1.17
N ASN A 551 18.84 -3.04 -0.02
CA ASN A 551 20.27 -3.06 0.27
C ASN A 551 20.98 -4.30 -0.29
N LEU A 552 20.25 -5.37 -0.57
CA LEU A 552 20.83 -6.60 -1.11
C LEU A 552 20.61 -6.75 -2.64
N THR A 553 19.78 -5.91 -3.27
CA THR A 553 19.66 -5.88 -4.72
C THR A 553 20.71 -4.93 -5.29
N PRO A 554 21.67 -5.42 -6.12
CA PRO A 554 22.64 -4.54 -6.74
C PRO A 554 21.96 -3.51 -7.66
N PRO A 555 22.43 -2.27 -7.69
CA PRO A 555 21.87 -1.26 -8.59
C PRO A 555 22.12 -1.63 -10.05
N MET A 556 21.24 -1.19 -10.94
CA MET A 556 21.35 -1.42 -12.39
C MET A 556 21.51 -2.90 -12.73
N SER A 557 20.81 -3.77 -11.97
CA SER A 557 20.85 -5.21 -12.19
C SER A 557 19.84 -5.65 -13.26
N THR A 558 20.15 -6.75 -13.90
CA THR A 558 19.22 -7.45 -14.78
C THR A 558 18.35 -8.39 -13.97
N ALA A 559 17.02 -8.23 -14.03
CA ALA A 559 16.09 -9.21 -13.50
C ALA A 559 16.14 -10.49 -14.34
N LEU A 560 16.23 -11.65 -13.69
CA LEU A 560 16.33 -12.96 -14.33
C LEU A 560 14.97 -13.66 -14.33
N ALA A 561 14.80 -14.61 -15.24
CA ALA A 561 13.68 -15.52 -15.21
C ALA A 561 13.76 -16.39 -13.95
N SER A 562 12.62 -16.50 -13.26
CA SER A 562 12.48 -17.29 -12.03
C SER A 562 11.06 -17.85 -11.92
N ALA A 563 10.90 -18.99 -11.26
CA ALA A 563 9.62 -19.65 -11.10
C ALA A 563 9.48 -20.31 -9.73
N SER A 564 8.25 -20.39 -9.25
CA SER A 564 7.85 -21.14 -8.05
C SER A 564 6.69 -22.07 -8.39
N SER A 565 6.72 -23.29 -7.88
CA SER A 565 5.62 -24.24 -7.99
C SER A 565 4.48 -23.97 -7.00
N HIS A 566 4.66 -23.01 -6.07
CA HIS A 566 3.74 -22.75 -4.97
C HIS A 566 3.31 -21.26 -4.98
N ASP A 567 2.01 -21.00 -5.00
CA ASP A 567 1.42 -19.65 -5.10
C ASP A 567 1.70 -18.75 -3.88
N LYS A 568 2.06 -19.34 -2.72
CA LYS A 568 2.42 -18.61 -1.50
C LYS A 568 3.93 -18.47 -1.30
N VAL A 569 4.74 -18.95 -2.25
CA VAL A 569 6.20 -18.76 -2.26
C VAL A 569 6.59 -18.12 -3.57
N MET A 570 7.15 -16.93 -3.50
CA MET A 570 7.56 -16.16 -4.68
C MET A 570 9.08 -16.06 -4.71
N VAL A 571 9.64 -16.04 -5.90
CA VAL A 571 11.07 -15.88 -6.10
C VAL A 571 11.36 -14.86 -7.19
N THR A 572 12.25 -13.92 -6.89
CA THR A 572 12.82 -12.97 -7.87
C THR A 572 14.33 -13.01 -7.80
N ALA A 573 14.97 -12.90 -8.94
CA ALA A 573 16.42 -12.98 -9.03
C ALA A 573 16.97 -11.83 -9.88
N PHE A 574 18.15 -11.33 -9.47
CA PHE A 574 18.82 -10.19 -10.08
C PHE A 574 20.30 -10.50 -10.29
N ARG A 575 20.89 -9.98 -11.39
CA ARG A 575 22.30 -10.10 -11.70
C ARG A 575 22.90 -8.75 -12.10
N ALA A 576 24.04 -8.42 -11.50
CA ALA A 576 24.88 -7.28 -11.90
C ALA A 576 26.33 -7.76 -12.05
N GLY A 577 26.78 -7.99 -13.29
CA GLY A 577 28.06 -8.65 -13.56
C GLY A 577 28.05 -10.07 -12.96
N ASP A 578 29.01 -10.34 -12.06
CA ASP A 578 29.15 -11.64 -11.38
C ASP A 578 28.40 -11.68 -10.02
N VAL A 579 27.67 -10.62 -9.69
CA VAL A 579 26.89 -10.56 -8.45
C VAL A 579 25.45 -10.98 -8.73
N TYR A 580 24.98 -11.96 -7.97
CA TYR A 580 23.60 -12.45 -7.98
C TYR A 580 22.92 -12.19 -6.65
N THR A 581 21.64 -11.87 -6.72
CA THR A 581 20.76 -11.77 -5.54
C THR A 581 19.44 -12.44 -5.85
N ILE A 582 19.00 -13.32 -4.96
CA ILE A 582 17.74 -14.08 -5.06
C ILE A 582 16.92 -13.79 -3.83
N HIS A 583 15.75 -13.20 -4.01
CA HIS A 583 14.78 -12.97 -2.95
C HIS A 583 13.70 -14.03 -2.99
N ILE A 584 13.48 -14.72 -1.87
CA ILE A 584 12.47 -15.77 -1.71
C ILE A 584 11.50 -15.30 -0.61
N ALA A 585 10.28 -14.99 -1.00
CA ALA A 585 9.21 -14.55 -0.11
C ALA A 585 8.25 -15.72 0.17
N ASN A 586 8.20 -16.20 1.40
CA ASN A 586 7.16 -17.12 1.87
C ASN A 586 6.11 -16.33 2.63
N ILE A 587 4.94 -16.12 2.05
CA ILE A 587 3.88 -15.31 2.64
C ILE A 587 2.88 -16.09 3.50
N SER A 588 3.10 -17.39 3.74
CA SER A 588 2.19 -18.24 4.51
C SER A 588 2.91 -19.14 5.51
N ALA A 589 2.43 -20.36 5.75
CA ALA A 589 3.00 -21.30 6.69
C ALA A 589 4.45 -21.68 6.36
N ALA A 590 5.20 -22.09 7.36
CA ALA A 590 6.55 -22.62 7.17
C ALA A 590 6.53 -23.86 6.29
N ARG A 591 7.53 -24.00 5.42
CA ARG A 591 7.65 -25.12 4.49
C ARG A 591 9.06 -25.39 4.03
N ASP A 592 9.29 -26.57 3.52
CA ASP A 592 10.52 -26.89 2.81
C ASP A 592 10.46 -26.36 1.38
N ALA A 593 11.62 -26.01 0.83
CA ALA A 593 11.75 -25.64 -0.59
C ALA A 593 13.07 -26.16 -1.15
N VAL A 594 13.08 -26.36 -2.48
CA VAL A 594 14.31 -26.68 -3.23
C VAL A 594 14.49 -25.61 -4.30
N LEU A 595 15.63 -24.91 -4.23
CA LEU A 595 16.03 -23.92 -5.23
C LEU A 595 17.05 -24.54 -6.19
N THR A 596 16.77 -24.44 -7.49
CA THR A 596 17.60 -24.95 -8.59
C THR A 596 18.04 -23.85 -9.55
N GLY A 597 18.95 -24.17 -10.48
CA GLY A 597 19.44 -23.22 -11.49
C GLY A 597 20.48 -22.24 -10.95
N LEU A 598 21.14 -22.56 -9.85
CA LEU A 598 22.18 -21.72 -9.27
C LEU A 598 23.45 -21.72 -10.15
N PRO A 599 24.11 -20.55 -10.36
CA PRO A 599 25.39 -20.46 -11.05
C PRO A 599 26.45 -21.34 -10.37
N ALA A 600 27.10 -22.23 -11.17
CA ALA A 600 28.04 -23.22 -10.67
C ALA A 600 29.34 -22.58 -10.09
N GLU A 601 29.68 -21.38 -10.55
CA GLU A 601 30.82 -20.60 -10.08
C GLU A 601 30.67 -20.05 -8.67
N ILE A 602 29.44 -20.01 -8.12
CA ILE A 602 29.18 -19.51 -6.76
C ILE A 602 29.12 -20.67 -5.79
N ALA A 603 30.26 -20.93 -5.15
CA ALA A 603 30.41 -22.04 -4.22
C ALA A 603 29.67 -21.84 -2.88
N SER A 604 29.39 -20.60 -2.49
CA SER A 604 28.76 -20.27 -1.20
C SER A 604 27.89 -19.02 -1.32
N TRP A 605 26.71 -19.08 -0.74
CA TRP A 605 25.71 -18.00 -0.74
C TRP A 605 25.56 -17.42 0.66
N ARG A 606 25.77 -16.13 0.79
CA ARG A 606 25.35 -15.37 1.97
C ARG A 606 23.82 -15.43 2.05
N ALA A 607 23.30 -15.72 3.23
CA ALA A 607 21.87 -15.83 3.48
C ALA A 607 21.42 -14.81 4.52
N VAL A 608 20.42 -14.01 4.20
CA VAL A 608 19.83 -12.99 5.08
C VAL A 608 18.34 -13.26 5.23
N LEU A 609 17.84 -13.29 6.45
CA LEU A 609 16.47 -13.65 6.78
C LEU A 609 15.78 -12.52 7.56
N THR A 610 14.58 -12.15 7.13
CA THR A 610 13.64 -11.35 7.93
C THR A 610 12.39 -12.17 8.22
N THR A 611 12.03 -12.21 9.50
CA THR A 611 10.79 -12.79 10.03
C THR A 611 10.10 -11.76 10.94
N GLU A 612 8.93 -12.09 11.46
CA GLU A 612 8.21 -11.24 12.42
C GLU A 612 9.04 -10.88 13.66
N ASP A 613 9.83 -11.86 14.16
CA ASP A 613 10.62 -11.72 15.38
C ASP A 613 12.06 -11.25 15.13
N SER A 614 12.51 -11.19 13.89
CA SER A 614 13.91 -10.90 13.57
C SER A 614 14.06 -10.23 12.21
N GLY A 615 14.55 -8.98 12.20
CA GLY A 615 14.83 -8.22 10.99
C GLY A 615 16.27 -8.33 10.51
N PHE A 616 16.47 -8.56 9.20
CA PHE A 616 17.77 -8.52 8.51
C PHE A 616 18.86 -9.40 9.19
N LYS A 617 18.49 -10.61 9.59
CA LYS A 617 19.38 -11.52 10.30
C LYS A 617 20.28 -12.28 9.32
N GLU A 618 21.59 -12.14 9.48
CA GLU A 618 22.56 -12.99 8.79
C GLU A 618 22.47 -14.43 9.33
N LEU A 619 22.41 -15.37 8.39
CA LEU A 619 22.48 -16.80 8.67
C LEU A 619 23.87 -17.34 8.27
N ASP A 620 24.15 -18.58 8.65
CA ASP A 620 25.33 -19.28 8.13
C ASP A 620 25.24 -19.37 6.60
N PRO A 621 26.38 -19.19 5.89
CA PRO A 621 26.39 -19.30 4.43
C PRO A 621 25.91 -20.66 3.95
N LEU A 622 25.16 -20.68 2.85
CA LEU A 622 24.63 -21.91 2.24
C LEU A 622 25.52 -22.36 1.08
N THR A 623 25.83 -23.64 1.04
CA THR A 623 26.63 -24.26 -0.02
C THR A 623 25.72 -25.14 -0.88
N PRO A 624 25.59 -24.87 -2.19
CA PRO A 624 24.80 -25.71 -3.09
C PRO A 624 25.38 -27.14 -3.19
N ALA A 625 24.49 -28.12 -3.26
CA ALA A 625 24.82 -29.49 -3.62
C ALA A 625 24.25 -29.77 -5.02
N ASP A 626 25.08 -30.17 -5.97
CA ASP A 626 24.68 -30.44 -7.36
C ASP A 626 23.84 -29.29 -8.01
N GLY A 627 24.25 -28.03 -7.76
CA GLY A 627 23.58 -26.85 -8.31
C GLY A 627 22.21 -26.53 -7.69
N SER A 628 21.91 -27.12 -6.53
CA SER A 628 20.66 -26.91 -5.81
C SER A 628 20.88 -26.61 -4.33
N LEU A 629 19.89 -25.94 -3.71
CA LEU A 629 19.81 -25.69 -2.28
C LEU A 629 18.51 -26.25 -1.72
N SER A 630 18.60 -27.05 -0.67
CA SER A 630 17.46 -27.40 0.18
C SER A 630 17.29 -26.33 1.24
N LEU A 631 16.11 -25.73 1.33
CA LEU A 631 15.80 -24.58 2.18
C LEU A 631 14.65 -24.93 3.14
N GLN A 632 14.71 -24.43 4.33
CA GLN A 632 13.57 -24.36 5.25
C GLN A 632 13.11 -22.91 5.32
N LEU A 633 11.94 -22.61 4.76
CA LEU A 633 11.37 -21.27 4.73
C LEU A 633 10.48 -21.08 5.96
N PRO A 634 10.84 -20.20 6.90
CA PRO A 634 9.93 -19.86 8.00
C PRO A 634 8.61 -19.30 7.50
N ALA A 635 7.59 -19.37 8.33
CA ALA A 635 6.32 -18.72 8.03
C ALA A 635 6.52 -17.20 7.87
N ARG A 636 5.84 -16.61 6.88
CA ARG A 636 5.84 -15.16 6.66
C ARG A 636 7.25 -14.56 6.75
N SER A 637 8.09 -14.91 5.79
CA SER A 637 9.51 -14.55 5.81
C SER A 637 10.01 -14.10 4.45
N LEU A 638 11.08 -13.31 4.47
CA LEU A 638 11.91 -12.99 3.31
C LEU A 638 13.29 -13.57 3.53
N LEU A 639 13.67 -14.56 2.74
CA LEU A 639 15.03 -15.08 2.64
C LEU A 639 15.70 -14.49 1.41
N THR A 640 16.88 -13.89 1.58
CA THR A 640 17.69 -13.40 0.47
C THR A 640 19.00 -14.17 0.43
N LEU A 641 19.31 -14.73 -0.74
CA LEU A 641 20.57 -15.35 -1.07
C LEU A 641 21.37 -14.44 -1.98
N THR A 642 22.63 -14.19 -1.69
CA THR A 642 23.48 -13.33 -2.52
C THR A 642 24.95 -13.67 -2.35
N ASN A 643 25.75 -13.40 -3.37
CA ASN A 643 27.21 -13.34 -3.29
C ASN A 643 27.73 -11.89 -3.20
N LEU A 644 26.85 -10.91 -2.95
CA LEU A 644 27.23 -9.51 -2.72
C LEU A 644 28.18 -9.44 -1.52
N PRO A 645 29.35 -8.81 -1.65
CA PRO A 645 30.26 -8.65 -0.52
C PRO A 645 29.61 -7.94 0.66
N VAL A 646 29.90 -8.38 1.87
CA VAL A 646 29.52 -7.62 3.08
C VAL A 646 30.28 -6.29 3.03
N PRO A 647 29.62 -5.12 3.13
CA PRO A 647 30.34 -3.86 3.25
C PRO A 647 31.33 -3.98 4.40
N GLN A 648 32.62 -3.77 4.13
CA GLN A 648 33.59 -3.67 5.22
C GLN A 648 33.19 -2.46 6.05
N ALA A 649 33.08 -2.65 7.37
CA ALA A 649 32.88 -1.54 8.28
C ALA A 649 34.03 -0.55 8.02
N GLU A 650 33.70 0.70 7.68
CA GLU A 650 34.71 1.72 7.59
C GLU A 650 35.45 1.76 8.94
N PRO A 651 36.78 1.78 8.94
CA PRO A 651 37.53 1.85 10.19
C PRO A 651 37.11 3.13 10.91
N VAL A 652 36.56 2.99 12.11
CA VAL A 652 36.24 4.12 12.98
C VAL A 652 37.49 4.99 13.08
N PRO A 653 37.48 6.26 12.64
CA PRO A 653 38.64 7.10 12.77
C PRO A 653 38.99 7.18 14.25
N PRO A 654 40.28 7.15 14.63
CA PRO A 654 40.67 7.25 16.03
C PRO A 654 40.11 8.56 16.59
N THR A 655 39.42 8.45 17.70
CA THR A 655 38.89 9.60 18.45
C THR A 655 40.05 10.57 18.73
N PRO A 656 39.88 11.90 18.46
CA PRO A 656 40.94 12.87 18.66
C PRO A 656 41.37 13.05 20.10
#